data_a6d86fe24ae270ffcc709c5c8e4b0199
#
_entry.id   a6d86fe24ae270ffcc709c5c8e4b0199
#
_cell.length_a   1.000
_cell.length_b   1.000
_cell.length_c   1.000
_cell.angle_alpha   90.00
_cell.angle_beta   90.00
_cell.angle_gamma   90.00
#
_symmetry.space_group_name_H-M   'P 1'
#
loop_
_entity.id
_entity.type
_entity.pdbx_description
1 polymer ?
#
loop_
_entity_poly.entity_id
_entity_poly.type
_entity_poly.pdbx_seq_one_letter_code
_entity_poly.pdbx_strand_id
1 'polypeptide(L)'
;MNDILFGNTNRPVIKKLAGRYFKSSKSRNVIAVIAIILTSILFTTIFTLGSGLLDTIQDQNIRKAGGDGHAALSYISDDIFDEIKDNELIDRISYTKSVSYRLHNAGLEKWRAEMWYMDDTALEFGRYEPTTGRTPEAENEIMVDTETLKALGVPAELGATVSLEYEIKGKTYTTDFVLCGFWETDSLSNIGRLIVSKAFIDTHSNLLAYTYPVDNDYSGVVVAYIMFKGNGAIEPKLNQLLSEAGYTCDTMGGIRGDENYINAGVNPAYQGSSLLENPFMLVSGIVGVLLIMMTGYLIIYNIFQISVIQDIQSYGQLKTLGTTRRQIKKLISKQVMRLSCIGIPIGLLIGFFIGRSLVPFLMNGTAYTAAAGIKVSVNPLIFIGSAIFAWITVYISVRKPAKIAGTVSPVEAIRYTENDASAFKGKKAITKKSTHGAQIYRMALANLGRNKKRTILVIVSMTLSLVLFNTVFTLSSGFDIDKYVSKFLNKDFIISSADYFQYRFDRSDAELSQTFIHAVQQDDAYEDGGELSTVRVLEEFFSVESETIVNHNKDKAGNPHVSLYGADDFLLKSMEVIEGEIDWEALHSGKYVLYGLQSNDNGNIIQDQSVQVGDVLRFHHSTADGLNSTMDATVDLTVMAKVRINNSVDTHRQTGGTNFYMPTENFKPLCTDPHVVNFSFNVKPGQEMAMEDFLTSYTENIEPGMDYESKQTYVNSFHDLTSLIITIGAALSVIIGLIGITNFINSMLTSIITRKKEFAMLQSIGMTGKQLKSMLACEGLYYAIGTILASAFFGTIFSLIIVQGIANSIWFFTYRFVIWPMLVIYPFLLAVTIIIPSILYRKIAKTSIIERLRTSA
;
A
#
# COMPACT_ATOMS: atom_id res chain seq x y z
N MET A 1 -43.22 -39.24 -7.98
CA MET A 1 -44.44 -39.38 -7.18
C MET A 1 -44.28 -40.21 -5.89
N ASN A 2 -43.04 -40.53 -5.41
CA ASN A 2 -42.82 -41.35 -4.19
C ASN A 2 -42.19 -40.59 -3.00
N ASP A 3 -42.24 -39.27 -3.00
CA ASP A 3 -41.60 -38.46 -1.92
C ASP A 3 -42.64 -38.00 -0.86
N ILE A 4 -43.91 -38.35 -1.02
CA ILE A 4 -45.01 -37.77 -0.17
C ILE A 4 -45.34 -38.65 1.01
N LEU A 5 -45.05 -39.94 0.95
CA LEU A 5 -45.58 -40.93 1.95
C LEU A 5 -44.69 -41.25 3.16
N PHE A 6 -43.43 -40.84 3.21
CA PHE A 6 -42.57 -41.12 4.38
C PHE A 6 -41.72 -39.91 4.77
N GLY A 7 -42.33 -39.02 5.54
CA GLY A 7 -41.64 -37.90 6.19
C GLY A 7 -40.62 -38.27 7.30
N ASN A 8 -40.24 -39.51 7.38
CA ASN A 8 -39.32 -40.02 8.39
C ASN A 8 -37.87 -39.80 7.97
N THR A 9 -37.27 -38.73 8.41
CA THR A 9 -35.89 -38.28 8.06
C THR A 9 -34.81 -39.14 8.73
N ASN A 10 -35.13 -40.05 9.62
CA ASN A 10 -34.22 -40.94 10.37
C ASN A 10 -32.88 -40.31 10.76
N ARG A 11 -32.94 -39.07 11.27
CA ARG A 11 -31.76 -38.26 11.63
C ARG A 11 -30.76 -38.99 12.55
N PRO A 12 -31.17 -39.75 13.58
CA PRO A 12 -30.25 -40.51 14.44
C PRO A 12 -29.46 -41.57 13.69
N VAL A 13 -30.12 -42.33 12.81
CA VAL A 13 -29.49 -43.39 11.99
C VAL A 13 -28.46 -42.82 11.04
N ILE A 14 -28.79 -41.73 10.36
CA ILE A 14 -27.84 -41.01 9.45
C ILE A 14 -26.64 -40.49 10.24
N LYS A 15 -26.83 -39.96 11.48
CA LYS A 15 -25.75 -39.50 12.37
C LYS A 15 -24.83 -40.65 12.79
N LYS A 16 -25.38 -41.80 13.15
CA LYS A 16 -24.63 -43.01 13.53
C LYS A 16 -23.87 -43.59 12.36
N LEU A 17 -24.51 -43.65 11.18
CA LEU A 17 -23.91 -44.12 9.93
C LEU A 17 -22.75 -43.23 9.49
N ALA A 18 -22.94 -41.90 9.48
CA ALA A 18 -21.87 -40.94 9.18
C ALA A 18 -20.66 -41.10 10.14
N GLY A 19 -20.91 -41.45 11.42
CA GLY A 19 -19.85 -41.73 12.39
C GLY A 19 -19.06 -43.00 12.09
N ARG A 20 -19.74 -44.07 11.68
CA ARG A 20 -19.08 -45.34 11.30
C ARG A 20 -18.26 -45.20 10.01
N TYR A 21 -18.82 -44.56 8.99
CA TYR A 21 -18.07 -44.24 7.75
C TYR A 21 -16.87 -43.35 8.02
N PHE A 22 -16.99 -42.37 8.91
CA PHE A 22 -15.86 -41.54 9.30
C PHE A 22 -14.72 -42.36 9.91
N LYS A 23 -15.05 -43.30 10.81
CA LYS A 23 -14.04 -44.16 11.48
C LYS A 23 -13.39 -45.16 10.51
N SER A 24 -14.12 -45.71 9.53
CA SER A 24 -13.62 -46.72 8.58
C SER A 24 -12.68 -46.13 7.50
N SER A 25 -12.82 -44.85 7.14
CA SER A 25 -12.12 -44.22 6.03
C SER A 25 -10.99 -43.30 6.47
N LYS A 26 -10.11 -43.71 7.40
CA LYS A 26 -9.06 -42.90 8.03
C LYS A 26 -8.13 -42.20 7.03
N SER A 27 -7.54 -42.94 6.09
CA SER A 27 -6.58 -42.38 5.12
C SER A 27 -7.19 -41.27 4.24
N ARG A 28 -8.43 -41.45 3.80
CA ARG A 28 -9.17 -40.49 3.00
C ARG A 28 -9.52 -39.22 3.78
N ASN A 29 -9.97 -39.42 5.03
CA ASN A 29 -10.34 -38.33 5.92
C ASN A 29 -9.12 -37.42 6.21
N VAL A 30 -7.93 -38.02 6.39
CA VAL A 30 -6.69 -37.25 6.57
C VAL A 30 -6.42 -36.35 5.36
N ILE A 31 -6.52 -36.88 4.14
CA ILE A 31 -6.33 -36.10 2.91
C ILE A 31 -7.35 -34.95 2.82
N ALA A 32 -8.61 -35.25 3.13
CA ALA A 32 -9.67 -34.21 3.11
C ALA A 32 -9.46 -33.15 4.21
N VAL A 33 -9.03 -33.52 5.40
CA VAL A 33 -8.69 -32.60 6.49
C VAL A 33 -7.50 -31.73 6.10
N ILE A 34 -6.44 -32.30 5.53
CA ILE A 34 -5.26 -31.55 5.06
C ILE A 34 -5.68 -30.50 4.02
N ALA A 35 -6.56 -30.83 3.07
CA ALA A 35 -7.04 -29.88 2.08
C ALA A 35 -7.84 -28.72 2.70
N ILE A 36 -8.69 -29.04 3.70
CA ILE A 36 -9.45 -28.01 4.41
C ILE A 36 -8.50 -27.13 5.23
N ILE A 37 -7.50 -27.73 5.89
CA ILE A 37 -6.45 -27.01 6.63
C ILE A 37 -5.73 -26.06 5.69
N LEU A 38 -5.21 -26.55 4.54
CA LEU A 38 -4.48 -25.71 3.58
C LEU A 38 -5.34 -24.56 3.04
N THR A 39 -6.60 -24.82 2.75
CA THR A 39 -7.54 -23.76 2.30
C THR A 39 -7.81 -22.75 3.41
N SER A 40 -7.96 -23.20 4.66
CA SER A 40 -8.17 -22.31 5.81
C SER A 40 -6.90 -21.51 6.13
N ILE A 41 -5.71 -22.13 6.06
CA ILE A 41 -4.43 -21.43 6.19
C ILE A 41 -4.36 -20.30 5.16
N LEU A 42 -4.65 -20.60 3.89
CA LEU A 42 -4.61 -19.59 2.81
C LEU A 42 -5.48 -18.37 3.15
N PHE A 43 -6.76 -18.61 3.49
CA PHE A 43 -7.66 -17.50 3.80
C PHE A 43 -7.21 -16.73 5.05
N THR A 44 -6.86 -17.44 6.12
CA THR A 44 -6.46 -16.78 7.36
C THR A 44 -5.16 -16.00 7.20
N THR A 45 -4.16 -16.56 6.52
CA THR A 45 -2.90 -15.83 6.24
C THR A 45 -3.17 -14.57 5.43
N ILE A 46 -3.99 -14.65 4.37
CA ILE A 46 -4.31 -13.48 3.53
C ILE A 46 -5.08 -12.42 4.33
N PHE A 47 -6.10 -12.83 5.12
CA PHE A 47 -6.85 -11.87 5.93
C PHE A 47 -6.00 -11.27 7.06
N THR A 48 -5.10 -12.05 7.67
CA THR A 48 -4.18 -11.55 8.71
C THR A 48 -3.16 -10.58 8.12
N LEU A 49 -2.56 -10.90 6.96
CA LEU A 49 -1.65 -10.01 6.25
C LEU A 49 -2.36 -8.74 5.78
N GLY A 50 -3.53 -8.89 5.16
CA GLY A 50 -4.31 -7.75 4.67
C GLY A 50 -4.76 -6.81 5.79
N SER A 51 -5.28 -7.36 6.89
CA SER A 51 -5.66 -6.56 8.06
C SER A 51 -4.44 -5.91 8.72
N GLY A 52 -3.36 -6.68 8.95
CA GLY A 52 -2.14 -6.14 9.55
C GLY A 52 -1.51 -5.02 8.71
N LEU A 53 -1.58 -5.14 7.38
CA LEU A 53 -1.11 -4.09 6.47
C LEU A 53 -1.99 -2.84 6.54
N LEU A 54 -3.32 -3.02 6.47
CA LEU A 54 -4.25 -1.89 6.55
C LEU A 54 -4.15 -1.18 7.90
N ASP A 55 -4.09 -1.93 9.00
CA ASP A 55 -3.92 -1.37 10.35
C ASP A 55 -2.59 -0.59 10.47
N THR A 56 -1.51 -1.10 9.86
CA THR A 56 -0.21 -0.45 9.87
C THR A 56 -0.19 0.82 9.02
N ILE A 57 -0.75 0.78 7.80
CA ILE A 57 -0.85 1.97 6.93
C ILE A 57 -1.71 3.04 7.62
N GLN A 58 -2.82 2.65 8.23
CA GLN A 58 -3.68 3.56 8.97
C GLN A 58 -2.96 4.20 10.15
N ASP A 59 -2.23 3.40 10.95
CA ASP A 59 -1.44 3.87 12.07
C ASP A 59 -0.36 4.88 11.62
N GLN A 60 0.30 4.62 10.50
CA GLN A 60 1.29 5.52 9.92
C GLN A 60 0.69 6.82 9.39
N ASN A 61 -0.45 6.73 8.71
CA ASN A 61 -1.15 7.91 8.23
C ASN A 61 -1.58 8.81 9.39
N ILE A 62 -2.05 8.23 10.49
CA ILE A 62 -2.39 8.95 11.73
C ILE A 62 -1.15 9.65 12.30
N ARG A 63 -0.01 8.96 12.39
CA ARG A 63 1.25 9.53 12.90
C ARG A 63 1.76 10.67 12.01
N LYS A 64 1.77 10.47 10.70
CA LYS A 64 2.16 11.50 9.72
C LYS A 64 1.24 12.71 9.74
N ALA A 65 -0.04 12.50 10.01
CA ALA A 65 -1.03 13.57 10.14
C ALA A 65 -0.97 14.32 11.49
N GLY A 66 -0.12 13.86 12.42
CA GLY A 66 0.08 14.51 13.71
C GLY A 66 -0.95 14.20 14.79
N GLY A 67 -1.86 13.23 14.56
CA GLY A 67 -2.80 12.81 15.59
C GLY A 67 -4.00 11.99 15.08
N ASP A 68 -4.72 11.35 16.01
CA ASP A 68 -5.82 10.41 15.78
C ASP A 68 -7.21 11.11 15.78
N GLY A 69 -7.31 12.35 15.34
CA GLY A 69 -8.60 13.02 15.14
C GLY A 69 -9.15 12.78 13.73
N HIS A 70 -10.47 12.69 13.57
CA HIS A 70 -11.14 12.59 12.26
C HIS A 70 -10.99 13.86 11.42
N ALA A 71 -10.99 15.01 12.07
CA ALA A 71 -10.85 16.32 11.46
C ALA A 71 -10.08 17.26 12.40
N ALA A 72 -9.53 18.33 11.86
CA ALA A 72 -8.86 19.37 12.62
C ALA A 72 -9.47 20.74 12.32
N LEU A 73 -9.59 21.56 13.35
CA LEU A 73 -9.79 23.00 13.27
C LEU A 73 -8.45 23.66 13.62
N SER A 74 -7.89 24.42 12.71
CA SER A 74 -6.56 25.00 12.87
C SER A 74 -6.65 26.52 12.96
N TYR A 75 -5.82 27.09 13.84
CA TYR A 75 -5.65 28.53 14.00
C TYR A 75 -6.91 29.28 14.42
N ILE A 76 -7.72 28.68 15.30
CA ILE A 76 -8.92 29.26 15.86
C ILE A 76 -8.62 29.98 17.18
N SER A 77 -9.59 30.81 17.65
CA SER A 77 -9.54 31.41 18.99
C SER A 77 -10.14 30.50 20.06
N ASP A 78 -9.92 30.84 21.32
CA ASP A 78 -10.55 30.14 22.46
C ASP A 78 -12.08 30.26 22.38
N ASP A 79 -12.61 31.41 21.97
CA ASP A 79 -14.05 31.65 21.85
C ASP A 79 -14.70 30.72 20.80
N ILE A 80 -14.06 30.56 19.63
CA ILE A 80 -14.52 29.62 18.58
C ILE A 80 -14.49 28.19 19.09
N PHE A 81 -13.42 27.80 19.83
CA PHE A 81 -13.33 26.48 20.41
C PHE A 81 -14.46 26.23 21.41
N ASP A 82 -14.75 27.19 22.30
CA ASP A 82 -15.81 27.09 23.31
C ASP A 82 -17.22 27.00 22.70
N GLU A 83 -17.45 27.62 21.54
CA GLU A 83 -18.71 27.56 20.80
C GLU A 83 -18.93 26.18 20.15
N ILE A 84 -17.87 25.52 19.69
CA ILE A 84 -17.95 24.27 18.91
C ILE A 84 -17.85 23.01 19.80
N LYS A 85 -17.11 23.06 20.89
CA LYS A 85 -16.71 21.87 21.68
C LYS A 85 -17.86 20.99 22.18
N ASP A 86 -19.03 21.56 22.44
CA ASP A 86 -20.17 20.87 23.04
C ASP A 86 -21.21 20.39 22.00
N ASN A 87 -20.88 20.40 20.70
CA ASN A 87 -21.79 19.96 19.64
C ASN A 87 -22.07 18.45 19.69
N GLU A 88 -23.32 18.08 19.43
CA GLU A 88 -23.82 16.69 19.52
C GLU A 88 -23.12 15.70 18.56
N LEU A 89 -22.52 16.16 17.46
CA LEU A 89 -21.81 15.34 16.49
C LEU A 89 -20.45 14.85 17.03
N ILE A 90 -19.90 15.55 18.01
CA ILE A 90 -18.60 15.31 18.58
C ILE A 90 -18.68 14.18 19.63
N ASP A 91 -17.77 13.24 19.54
CA ASP A 91 -17.52 12.21 20.57
C ASP A 91 -16.42 12.70 21.54
N ARG A 92 -15.30 13.16 20.97
CA ARG A 92 -14.17 13.72 21.72
C ARG A 92 -13.57 14.87 20.89
N ILE A 93 -13.06 15.87 21.57
CA ILE A 93 -12.34 16.99 21.00
C ILE A 93 -11.10 17.27 21.84
N SER A 94 -9.98 17.55 21.18
CA SER A 94 -8.76 17.96 21.84
C SER A 94 -8.61 19.46 21.89
N TYR A 95 -7.89 19.96 22.91
CA TYR A 95 -7.52 21.34 22.99
C TYR A 95 -5.99 21.48 23.02
N THR A 96 -5.43 22.16 22.02
CA THR A 96 -4.03 22.51 22.00
C THR A 96 -3.87 24.01 21.80
N LYS A 97 -2.98 24.64 22.55
CA LYS A 97 -2.69 26.07 22.40
C LYS A 97 -1.21 26.28 22.10
N SER A 98 -0.94 26.98 21.01
CA SER A 98 0.43 27.29 20.61
C SER A 98 1.06 28.33 21.53
N VAL A 99 2.28 28.07 21.95
CA VAL A 99 3.11 29.05 22.65
C VAL A 99 4.10 29.66 21.67
N SER A 100 4.90 28.83 21.00
CA SER A 100 5.86 29.30 20.02
C SER A 100 6.09 28.24 18.93
N TYR A 101 6.11 28.69 17.71
CA TYR A 101 6.52 27.90 16.53
C TYR A 101 8.01 28.04 16.21
N ARG A 102 8.72 28.95 16.90
CA ARG A 102 10.11 29.29 16.62
C ARG A 102 10.94 29.26 17.90
N LEU A 103 11.89 28.32 17.93
CA LEU A 103 12.90 28.24 18.96
C LEU A 103 14.26 28.56 18.35
N HIS A 104 15.06 29.35 19.04
CA HIS A 104 16.37 29.84 18.59
C HIS A 104 17.54 29.11 19.24
N ASN A 105 17.29 28.05 19.99
CA ASN A 105 18.33 27.26 20.61
C ASN A 105 19.30 26.65 19.61
N ALA A 106 20.60 26.77 19.88
CA ALA A 106 21.60 26.00 19.11
C ALA A 106 21.31 24.50 19.18
N GLY A 107 21.48 23.80 18.07
CA GLY A 107 21.15 22.39 17.92
C GLY A 107 19.76 22.11 17.37
N LEU A 108 18.87 23.11 17.28
CA LEU A 108 17.54 22.97 16.66
C LEU A 108 17.52 23.43 15.18
N GLU A 109 18.67 23.72 14.59
CA GLU A 109 18.78 24.18 13.20
C GLU A 109 18.21 23.14 12.20
N LYS A 110 18.51 21.84 12.45
CA LYS A 110 18.05 20.72 11.62
C LYS A 110 16.86 19.97 12.21
N TRP A 111 16.48 20.27 13.43
CA TRP A 111 15.37 19.65 14.14
C TRP A 111 14.31 20.67 14.48
N ARG A 112 13.25 20.74 13.68
CA ARG A 112 12.15 21.65 13.98
C ARG A 112 11.49 21.26 15.31
N ALA A 113 11.42 22.19 16.24
CA ALA A 113 10.74 22.01 17.51
C ALA A 113 9.72 23.12 17.75
N GLU A 114 8.61 22.78 18.38
CA GLU A 114 7.51 23.71 18.65
C GLU A 114 7.03 23.57 20.10
N MET A 115 6.65 24.68 20.71
CA MET A 115 6.23 24.75 22.11
C MET A 115 4.71 24.93 22.21
N TRP A 116 4.04 24.01 22.90
CA TRP A 116 2.60 23.90 22.97
C TRP A 116 2.10 23.60 24.37
N TYR A 117 0.88 24.00 24.67
CA TYR A 117 0.05 23.36 25.70
C TYR A 117 -0.89 22.35 25.05
N MET A 118 -1.06 21.20 25.65
CA MET A 118 -1.93 20.12 25.18
C MET A 118 -2.74 19.56 26.36
N ASP A 119 -4.04 19.39 26.17
CA ASP A 119 -4.89 18.67 27.13
C ASP A 119 -4.68 17.15 27.04
N ASP A 120 -5.24 16.38 27.97
CA ASP A 120 -5.10 14.92 28.02
C ASP A 120 -5.60 14.25 26.72
N THR A 121 -6.65 14.79 26.09
CA THR A 121 -7.16 14.29 24.82
C THR A 121 -6.17 14.52 23.68
N ALA A 122 -5.52 15.67 23.65
CA ALA A 122 -4.50 15.99 22.67
C ALA A 122 -3.25 15.11 22.83
N LEU A 123 -2.82 14.88 24.07
CA LEU A 123 -1.70 13.98 24.37
C LEU A 123 -1.98 12.56 23.90
N GLU A 124 -3.19 12.04 24.15
CA GLU A 124 -3.60 10.73 23.67
C GLU A 124 -3.66 10.66 22.13
N PHE A 125 -4.30 11.64 21.47
CA PHE A 125 -4.40 11.68 20.02
C PHE A 125 -3.05 11.78 19.32
N GLY A 126 -2.15 12.63 19.85
CA GLY A 126 -0.80 12.82 19.33
C GLY A 126 0.19 11.73 19.77
N ARG A 127 -0.21 10.87 20.73
CA ARG A 127 0.66 9.88 21.37
C ARG A 127 1.88 10.49 22.06
N TYR A 128 1.67 11.62 22.67
CA TYR A 128 2.68 12.36 23.44
C TYR A 128 2.62 12.06 24.95
N GLU A 129 1.99 10.95 25.33
CA GLU A 129 1.96 10.52 26.72
C GLU A 129 3.37 10.21 27.24
N PRO A 130 3.75 10.66 28.45
CA PRO A 130 5.09 10.45 28.96
C PRO A 130 5.39 8.97 29.17
N THR A 131 6.50 8.50 28.61
CA THR A 131 7.02 7.16 28.91
C THR A 131 7.77 7.13 30.24
N THR A 132 8.27 8.29 30.67
CA THR A 132 8.96 8.50 31.95
C THR A 132 8.54 9.84 32.55
N GLY A 133 8.25 9.85 33.85
CA GLY A 133 7.80 11.06 34.54
C GLY A 133 6.28 11.28 34.45
N ARG A 134 5.87 12.52 34.36
CA ARG A 134 4.45 12.95 34.31
C ARG A 134 4.25 14.17 33.41
N THR A 135 3.00 14.54 33.15
CA THR A 135 2.62 15.77 32.48
C THR A 135 2.97 17.02 33.35
N PRO A 136 3.28 18.17 32.72
CA PRO A 136 3.62 19.42 33.44
C PRO A 136 2.39 19.97 34.18
N GLU A 137 2.58 20.36 35.46
CA GLU A 137 1.56 21.00 36.31
C GLU A 137 1.97 22.42 36.72
N ALA A 138 3.24 22.61 37.13
CA ALA A 138 3.74 23.90 37.55
C ALA A 138 4.17 24.76 36.33
N GLU A 139 4.18 26.10 36.52
CA GLU A 139 4.52 27.05 35.44
C GLU A 139 5.89 26.80 34.80
N ASN A 140 6.86 26.40 35.57
CA ASN A 140 8.24 26.16 35.15
C ASN A 140 8.52 24.70 34.77
N GLU A 141 7.50 23.86 34.63
CA GLU A 141 7.67 22.46 34.20
C GLU A 141 7.44 22.30 32.72
N ILE A 142 8.20 21.37 32.12
CA ILE A 142 8.10 21.03 30.71
C ILE A 142 8.24 19.53 30.49
N MET A 143 7.56 19.03 29.48
CA MET A 143 7.70 17.68 28.99
C MET A 143 8.17 17.74 27.53
N VAL A 144 9.16 16.91 27.14
CA VAL A 144 9.85 17.02 25.84
C VAL A 144 10.11 15.63 25.25
N ASP A 145 10.12 15.49 23.93
CA ASP A 145 10.55 14.26 23.28
C ASP A 145 12.06 14.05 23.30
N THR A 146 12.50 12.79 23.17
CA THR A 146 13.91 12.40 23.33
C THR A 146 14.84 12.97 22.27
N GLU A 147 14.42 13.12 21.00
CA GLU A 147 15.26 13.70 19.95
C GLU A 147 15.43 15.21 20.14
N THR A 148 14.37 15.90 20.58
CA THR A 148 14.48 17.33 20.94
C THR A 148 15.42 17.54 22.13
N LEU A 149 15.37 16.69 23.16
CA LEU A 149 16.33 16.76 24.28
C LEU A 149 17.76 16.53 23.81
N LYS A 150 17.96 15.57 22.92
CA LYS A 150 19.27 15.27 22.34
C LYS A 150 19.78 16.43 21.48
N ALA A 151 18.94 17.04 20.66
CA ALA A 151 19.27 18.21 19.86
C ALA A 151 19.66 19.41 20.73
N LEU A 152 18.97 19.61 21.87
CA LEU A 152 19.28 20.64 22.86
C LEU A 152 20.52 20.29 23.74
N GLY A 153 21.08 19.10 23.63
CA GLY A 153 22.18 18.63 24.47
C GLY A 153 21.78 18.40 25.92
N VAL A 154 20.49 18.20 26.23
CA VAL A 154 19.95 18.00 27.56
C VAL A 154 19.79 16.52 27.85
N PRO A 155 20.30 15.99 28.99
CA PRO A 155 20.10 14.58 29.31
C PRO A 155 18.64 14.27 29.59
N ALA A 156 18.15 13.10 29.13
CA ALA A 156 16.79 12.62 29.38
C ALA A 156 16.65 12.10 30.82
N GLU A 157 16.81 12.98 31.79
CA GLU A 157 16.72 12.70 33.21
C GLU A 157 15.73 13.66 33.88
N LEU A 158 14.83 13.13 34.71
CA LEU A 158 13.83 13.95 35.40
C LEU A 158 14.52 14.96 36.33
N GLY A 159 14.08 16.21 36.28
CA GLY A 159 14.65 17.31 37.03
C GLY A 159 15.81 18.05 36.32
N ALA A 160 16.20 17.62 35.12
CA ALA A 160 17.15 18.35 34.28
C ALA A 160 16.60 19.74 33.93
N THR A 161 17.49 20.73 33.85
CA THR A 161 17.11 22.08 33.39
C THR A 161 17.13 22.15 31.88
N VAL A 162 16.03 22.60 31.29
CA VAL A 162 15.86 22.82 29.84
C VAL A 162 15.77 24.34 29.65
N SER A 163 16.85 24.96 29.21
CA SER A 163 16.88 26.40 28.89
C SER A 163 16.41 26.61 27.47
N LEU A 164 15.32 27.33 27.27
CA LEU A 164 14.70 27.56 25.95
C LEU A 164 14.73 29.03 25.57
N GLU A 165 15.15 29.29 24.35
CA GLU A 165 15.06 30.56 23.66
C GLU A 165 13.99 30.49 22.60
N TYR A 166 12.84 31.16 22.83
CA TYR A 166 11.65 31.05 21.98
C TYR A 166 11.05 32.43 21.68
N GLU A 167 10.35 32.51 20.56
CA GLU A 167 9.74 33.76 20.06
C GLU A 167 8.24 33.77 20.28
N ILE A 168 7.70 34.87 20.81
CA ILE A 168 6.26 35.18 20.86
C ILE A 168 6.06 36.58 20.25
N LYS A 169 5.30 36.69 19.18
CA LYS A 169 4.96 37.96 18.51
C LYS A 169 6.18 38.82 18.19
N GLY A 170 7.19 38.23 17.59
CA GLY A 170 8.43 38.90 17.19
C GLY A 170 9.39 39.28 18.37
N LYS A 171 9.10 38.80 19.59
CA LYS A 171 9.99 39.01 20.73
C LYS A 171 10.53 37.70 21.24
N THR A 172 11.85 37.66 21.42
CA THR A 172 12.55 36.51 21.97
C THR A 172 12.50 36.52 23.49
N TYR A 173 12.22 35.39 24.09
CA TYR A 173 12.18 35.12 25.52
C TYR A 173 13.11 33.96 25.86
N THR A 174 13.78 34.06 26.99
CA THR A 174 14.59 32.95 27.51
C THR A 174 14.04 32.51 28.85
N THR A 175 13.77 31.20 29.00
CA THR A 175 13.19 30.63 30.22
C THR A 175 13.81 29.29 30.53
N ASP A 176 14.15 29.09 31.82
CA ASP A 176 14.64 27.81 32.31
C ASP A 176 13.47 26.99 32.85
N PHE A 177 13.24 25.83 32.22
CA PHE A 177 12.24 24.86 32.64
C PHE A 177 12.86 23.66 33.32
N VAL A 178 12.07 22.98 34.14
CA VAL A 178 12.42 21.71 34.80
C VAL A 178 11.75 20.58 34.04
N LEU A 179 12.53 19.61 33.56
CA LEU A 179 12.02 18.44 32.85
C LEU A 179 11.24 17.53 33.81
N CYS A 180 9.91 17.50 33.67
CA CYS A 180 9.04 16.71 34.54
C CYS A 180 8.62 15.37 33.90
N GLY A 181 8.78 15.23 32.58
CA GLY A 181 8.49 14.01 31.83
C GLY A 181 9.08 14.05 30.43
N PHE A 182 9.24 12.89 29.85
CA PHE A 182 9.65 12.77 28.45
C PHE A 182 9.09 11.48 27.82
N TRP A 183 9.04 11.45 26.48
CA TRP A 183 8.63 10.28 25.70
C TRP A 183 9.62 10.03 24.57
N GLU A 184 9.63 8.78 24.08
CA GLU A 184 10.43 8.42 22.92
C GLU A 184 9.85 9.04 21.64
N THR A 185 10.68 9.77 20.90
CA THR A 185 10.29 10.41 19.64
C THR A 185 9.86 9.36 18.61
N ASP A 186 8.73 9.60 17.97
CA ASP A 186 8.32 8.77 16.83
C ASP A 186 9.23 9.06 15.63
N SER A 187 9.89 8.07 15.07
CA SER A 187 10.79 8.22 13.93
C SER A 187 10.07 8.69 12.62
N LEU A 188 8.75 8.70 12.61
CA LEU A 188 7.96 9.30 11.54
C LEU A 188 7.65 10.79 11.78
N SER A 189 7.96 11.30 12.97
CA SER A 189 7.78 12.71 13.28
C SER A 189 9.01 13.49 12.82
N ASN A 190 8.78 14.52 12.02
CA ASN A 190 9.81 15.46 11.59
C ASN A 190 9.80 16.74 12.46
N ILE A 191 9.03 16.75 13.56
CA ILE A 191 8.84 17.93 14.41
C ILE A 191 8.90 17.49 15.87
N GLY A 192 9.81 18.11 16.63
CA GLY A 192 9.88 17.99 18.07
C GLY A 192 8.75 18.75 18.78
N ARG A 193 8.30 18.24 19.89
CA ARG A 193 7.26 18.85 20.70
C ARG A 193 7.77 19.14 22.10
N LEU A 194 7.54 20.38 22.52
CA LEU A 194 7.79 20.82 23.89
C LEU A 194 6.44 21.19 24.50
N ILE A 195 6.03 20.49 25.54
CA ILE A 195 4.71 20.63 26.14
C ILE A 195 4.83 21.32 27.50
N VAL A 196 4.18 22.47 27.60
CA VAL A 196 4.14 23.26 28.84
C VAL A 196 2.87 23.00 29.64
N SER A 197 2.85 23.45 30.91
CA SER A 197 1.70 23.32 31.79
C SER A 197 0.57 24.30 31.45
N LYS A 198 -0.63 23.99 31.94
CA LYS A 198 -1.74 24.93 31.92
C LYS A 198 -1.42 26.19 32.71
N ALA A 199 -0.72 26.08 33.86
CA ALA A 199 -0.29 27.20 34.67
C ALA A 199 0.55 28.20 33.86
N PHE A 200 1.43 27.71 32.96
CA PHE A 200 2.23 28.55 32.07
C PHE A 200 1.34 29.40 31.15
N ILE A 201 0.38 28.78 30.43
CA ILE A 201 -0.48 29.52 29.50
C ILE A 201 -1.43 30.48 30.23
N ASP A 202 -1.90 30.14 31.43
CA ASP A 202 -2.77 30.99 32.24
C ASP A 202 -2.02 32.25 32.72
N THR A 203 -0.77 32.09 33.17
CA THR A 203 0.11 33.21 33.62
C THR A 203 0.46 34.11 32.42
N HIS A 204 0.70 33.54 31.25
CA HIS A 204 1.10 34.28 30.03
C HIS A 204 -0.06 34.62 29.11
N SER A 205 -1.32 34.56 29.58
CA SER A 205 -2.52 34.72 28.77
C SER A 205 -2.55 36.03 27.93
N ASN A 206 -2.02 37.13 28.48
CA ASN A 206 -1.93 38.41 27.74
C ASN A 206 -0.94 38.35 26.55
N LEU A 207 0.16 37.60 26.68
CA LEU A 207 1.13 37.41 25.58
C LEU A 207 0.58 36.46 24.53
N LEU A 208 -0.17 35.44 24.95
CA LEU A 208 -0.80 34.42 24.13
C LEU A 208 -2.25 34.79 23.71
N ALA A 209 -2.58 36.07 23.70
CA ALA A 209 -3.85 36.54 23.18
C ALA A 209 -3.92 36.28 21.66
N TYR A 210 -5.07 35.81 21.17
CA TYR A 210 -5.29 35.48 19.75
C TYR A 210 -5.25 36.75 18.87
N THR A 211 -4.29 36.80 17.95
CA THR A 211 -4.11 37.95 17.03
C THR A 211 -3.92 37.49 15.58
N TYR A 212 -3.94 36.20 15.31
CA TYR A 212 -3.62 35.56 14.04
C TYR A 212 -4.26 36.21 12.78
N PRO A 213 -5.54 36.64 12.77
CA PRO A 213 -6.13 37.28 11.59
C PRO A 213 -5.51 38.63 11.25
N VAL A 214 -4.81 39.26 12.22
CA VAL A 214 -4.26 40.61 12.08
C VAL A 214 -2.78 40.61 11.75
N ASP A 215 -2.00 39.81 12.49
CA ASP A 215 -0.53 39.81 12.40
C ASP A 215 0.05 38.52 11.79
N ASN A 216 -0.81 37.55 11.49
CA ASN A 216 -0.42 36.22 11.00
C ASN A 216 0.56 35.50 11.94
N ASP A 217 0.58 35.86 13.23
CA ASP A 217 1.38 35.19 14.24
C ASP A 217 0.63 33.97 14.83
N TYR A 218 1.31 32.87 14.97
CA TYR A 218 0.73 31.64 15.46
C TYR A 218 0.77 31.48 16.98
N SER A 219 1.31 32.45 17.71
CA SER A 219 1.31 32.40 19.19
C SER A 219 -0.11 32.65 19.71
N GLY A 220 -0.57 31.77 20.58
CA GLY A 220 -1.91 31.86 21.16
C GLY A 220 -3.03 31.28 20.32
N VAL A 221 -2.77 30.74 19.12
CA VAL A 221 -3.79 30.03 18.33
C VAL A 221 -4.13 28.69 18.96
N VAL A 222 -5.39 28.30 18.78
CA VAL A 222 -5.87 26.99 19.17
C VAL A 222 -5.94 26.06 17.95
N VAL A 223 -5.48 24.82 18.13
CA VAL A 223 -5.72 23.73 17.19
C VAL A 223 -6.48 22.63 17.92
N ALA A 224 -7.61 22.22 17.34
CA ALA A 224 -8.48 21.21 17.91
C ALA A 224 -8.67 20.04 16.95
N TYR A 225 -8.35 18.84 17.41
CA TYR A 225 -8.66 17.62 16.69
C TYR A 225 -10.00 17.07 17.18
N ILE A 226 -10.86 16.72 16.23
CA ILE A 226 -12.24 16.26 16.49
C ILE A 226 -12.37 14.80 16.15
N MET A 227 -12.89 13.99 17.09
CA MET A 227 -13.38 12.65 16.86
C MET A 227 -14.91 12.70 16.80
N PHE A 228 -15.50 12.39 15.65
CA PHE A 228 -16.96 12.32 15.50
C PHE A 228 -17.50 10.97 15.97
N LYS A 229 -18.77 10.95 16.41
CA LYS A 229 -19.49 9.70 16.68
C LYS A 229 -19.61 8.85 15.42
N GLY A 230 -18.81 7.77 15.35
CA GLY A 230 -18.71 6.84 14.21
C GLY A 230 -17.86 7.36 13.04
N ASN A 231 -17.17 6.42 12.39
CA ASN A 231 -16.08 6.66 11.40
C ASN A 231 -16.58 6.95 9.96
N GLY A 232 -17.88 7.10 9.74
CA GLY A 232 -18.43 7.34 8.39
C GLY A 232 -18.81 8.79 8.15
N ALA A 233 -18.77 9.22 6.89
CA ALA A 233 -19.19 10.55 6.43
C ALA A 233 -18.53 11.71 7.22
N ILE A 234 -17.19 11.67 7.36
CA ILE A 234 -16.44 12.63 8.20
C ILE A 234 -16.57 14.03 7.62
N GLU A 235 -16.30 14.23 6.33
CA GLU A 235 -16.38 15.54 5.69
C GLU A 235 -17.80 16.15 5.76
N PRO A 236 -18.89 15.42 5.44
CA PRO A 236 -20.25 15.91 5.67
C PRO A 236 -20.55 16.31 7.11
N LYS A 237 -20.03 15.57 8.11
CA LYS A 237 -20.18 15.92 9.52
C LYS A 237 -19.41 17.17 9.89
N LEU A 238 -18.19 17.35 9.37
CA LEU A 238 -17.41 18.56 9.55
C LEU A 238 -18.15 19.77 8.98
N ASN A 239 -18.63 19.66 7.74
CA ASN A 239 -19.37 20.74 7.09
C ASN A 239 -20.67 21.06 7.83
N GLN A 240 -21.39 20.05 8.35
CA GLN A 240 -22.56 20.25 9.18
C GLN A 240 -22.23 20.98 10.48
N LEU A 241 -21.18 20.55 11.20
CA LEU A 241 -20.70 21.16 12.44
C LEU A 241 -20.40 22.65 12.25
N LEU A 242 -19.62 22.97 11.19
CA LEU A 242 -19.25 24.36 10.90
C LEU A 242 -20.48 25.21 10.51
N SER A 243 -21.39 24.66 9.67
CA SER A 243 -22.61 25.33 9.26
C SER A 243 -23.54 25.63 10.45
N GLU A 244 -23.67 24.71 11.42
CA GLU A 244 -24.46 24.91 12.65
C GLU A 244 -23.89 26.00 13.53
N ALA A 245 -22.55 26.16 13.55
CA ALA A 245 -21.86 27.22 14.28
C ALA A 245 -21.73 28.55 13.48
N GLY A 246 -22.19 28.58 12.22
CA GLY A 246 -22.14 29.77 11.38
C GLY A 246 -20.81 29.99 10.64
N TYR A 247 -19.95 28.99 10.60
CA TYR A 247 -18.62 29.07 9.96
C TYR A 247 -18.57 28.36 8.61
N THR A 248 -17.56 28.71 7.83
CA THR A 248 -17.27 28.13 6.51
C THR A 248 -15.80 27.66 6.44
N CYS A 249 -15.50 26.74 5.53
CA CYS A 249 -14.13 26.27 5.24
C CYS A 249 -13.93 26.03 3.74
N ASP A 250 -12.73 25.65 3.33
CA ASP A 250 -12.36 25.41 1.92
C ASP A 250 -13.34 24.44 1.22
N THR A 251 -13.72 23.34 1.88
CA THR A 251 -14.65 22.32 1.30
C THR A 251 -16.08 22.83 1.12
N MET A 252 -16.46 23.90 1.82
CA MET A 252 -17.75 24.57 1.69
C MET A 252 -17.71 25.78 0.74
N GLY A 253 -16.56 26.06 0.12
CA GLY A 253 -16.36 27.23 -0.73
C GLY A 253 -16.12 28.53 0.05
N GLY A 254 -15.73 28.43 1.34
CA GLY A 254 -15.31 29.58 2.15
C GLY A 254 -14.04 30.22 1.60
N ILE A 255 -13.93 31.53 1.74
CA ILE A 255 -12.77 32.30 1.28
C ILE A 255 -11.91 32.66 2.49
N ARG A 256 -10.63 32.35 2.42
CA ARG A 256 -9.68 32.75 3.47
C ARG A 256 -9.63 34.28 3.61
N GLY A 257 -9.79 34.74 4.84
CA GLY A 257 -9.90 36.18 5.16
C GLY A 257 -11.32 36.68 5.41
N ASP A 258 -12.35 35.87 5.12
CA ASP A 258 -13.72 36.20 5.55
C ASP A 258 -13.85 35.99 7.06
N GLU A 259 -14.67 36.81 7.69
CA GLU A 259 -14.88 36.87 9.14
C GLU A 259 -15.37 35.53 9.72
N ASN A 260 -16.10 34.75 8.91
CA ASN A 260 -16.65 33.45 9.27
C ASN A 260 -15.82 32.25 8.71
N TYR A 261 -14.64 32.49 8.15
CA TYR A 261 -13.79 31.43 7.64
C TYR A 261 -12.98 30.76 8.75
N ILE A 262 -13.02 29.42 8.80
CA ILE A 262 -12.16 28.61 9.66
C ILE A 262 -11.30 27.68 8.80
N ASN A 263 -10.01 27.61 9.08
CA ASN A 263 -9.13 26.60 8.49
C ASN A 263 -9.44 25.23 9.10
N ALA A 264 -10.34 24.50 8.45
CA ALA A 264 -10.80 23.20 8.90
C ALA A 264 -10.65 22.17 7.78
N GLY A 265 -10.24 20.95 8.15
CA GLY A 265 -10.07 19.90 7.18
C GLY A 265 -10.20 18.51 7.80
N VAL A 266 -10.55 17.54 6.94
CA VAL A 266 -10.54 16.13 7.31
C VAL A 266 -9.09 15.68 7.41
N ASN A 267 -8.77 14.96 8.47
CA ASN A 267 -7.44 14.36 8.63
C ASN A 267 -7.16 13.41 7.46
N PRO A 268 -6.03 13.57 6.73
CA PRO A 268 -5.66 12.73 5.60
C PRO A 268 -5.67 11.23 5.90
N ALA A 269 -5.44 10.85 7.17
CA ALA A 269 -5.53 9.46 7.61
C ALA A 269 -6.94 8.86 7.48
N TYR A 270 -7.97 9.70 7.48
CA TYR A 270 -9.38 9.33 7.39
C TYR A 270 -10.06 9.83 6.11
N GLN A 271 -9.38 10.63 5.30
CA GLN A 271 -9.82 10.89 3.93
C GLN A 271 -9.83 9.56 3.20
N GLY A 272 -11.00 9.12 2.77
CA GLY A 272 -11.35 7.78 2.36
C GLY A 272 -10.22 7.06 1.65
N SER A 273 -9.88 5.88 2.12
CA SER A 273 -8.81 5.12 1.50
C SER A 273 -9.13 5.04 0.00
N SER A 274 -8.31 5.66 -0.80
CA SER A 274 -8.43 5.74 -2.27
C SER A 274 -8.70 4.40 -2.96
N LEU A 275 -8.47 3.28 -2.24
CA LEU A 275 -8.80 1.91 -2.64
C LEU A 275 -10.31 1.66 -2.82
N LEU A 276 -11.18 2.30 -2.02
CA LEU A 276 -12.64 2.17 -2.13
C LEU A 276 -13.24 3.20 -3.09
N GLU A 277 -12.59 4.33 -3.25
CA GLU A 277 -13.01 5.41 -4.15
C GLU A 277 -12.66 5.12 -5.61
N ASN A 278 -11.61 4.32 -5.85
CA ASN A 278 -11.25 3.90 -7.20
C ASN A 278 -12.00 2.59 -7.56
N PRO A 279 -13.04 2.65 -8.42
CA PRO A 279 -13.83 1.48 -8.78
C PRO A 279 -13.00 0.34 -9.37
N PHE A 280 -11.91 0.65 -10.07
CA PHE A 280 -11.02 -0.33 -10.65
C PHE A 280 -10.21 -1.08 -9.59
N MET A 281 -9.68 -0.39 -8.58
CA MET A 281 -8.98 -1.00 -7.43
C MET A 281 -9.91 -1.91 -6.64
N LEU A 282 -11.14 -1.48 -6.37
CA LEU A 282 -12.15 -2.28 -5.69
C LEU A 282 -12.51 -3.54 -6.50
N VAL A 283 -12.76 -3.41 -7.81
CA VAL A 283 -13.06 -4.54 -8.69
C VAL A 283 -11.88 -5.51 -8.75
N SER A 284 -10.65 -5.01 -8.87
CA SER A 284 -9.43 -5.83 -8.89
C SER A 284 -9.25 -6.60 -7.59
N GLY A 285 -9.50 -5.98 -6.44
CA GLY A 285 -9.50 -6.64 -5.13
C GLY A 285 -10.54 -7.76 -5.03
N ILE A 286 -11.78 -7.50 -5.44
CA ILE A 286 -12.85 -8.51 -5.49
C ILE A 286 -12.47 -9.68 -6.40
N VAL A 287 -11.94 -9.41 -7.60
CA VAL A 287 -11.47 -10.43 -8.54
C VAL A 287 -10.36 -11.27 -7.91
N GLY A 288 -9.39 -10.65 -7.23
CA GLY A 288 -8.33 -11.34 -6.49
C GLY A 288 -8.88 -12.30 -5.44
N VAL A 289 -9.81 -11.85 -4.59
CA VAL A 289 -10.46 -12.68 -3.56
C VAL A 289 -11.23 -13.84 -4.20
N LEU A 290 -11.96 -13.60 -5.30
CA LEU A 290 -12.69 -14.65 -6.03
C LEU A 290 -11.75 -15.70 -6.64
N LEU A 291 -10.61 -15.31 -7.18
CA LEU A 291 -9.59 -16.22 -7.71
C LEU A 291 -9.00 -17.10 -6.61
N ILE A 292 -8.70 -16.52 -5.44
CA ILE A 292 -8.20 -17.25 -4.27
C ILE A 292 -9.27 -18.25 -3.78
N MET A 293 -10.53 -17.82 -3.70
CA MET A 293 -11.65 -18.68 -3.33
C MET A 293 -11.85 -19.82 -4.37
N MET A 294 -11.69 -19.54 -5.65
CA MET A 294 -11.74 -20.55 -6.71
C MET A 294 -10.61 -21.58 -6.58
N THR A 295 -9.42 -21.17 -6.20
CA THR A 295 -8.29 -22.09 -5.94
C THR A 295 -8.63 -23.07 -4.81
N GLY A 296 -9.08 -22.56 -3.66
CA GLY A 296 -9.55 -23.40 -2.54
C GLY A 296 -10.72 -24.32 -2.91
N TYR A 297 -11.70 -23.78 -3.66
CA TYR A 297 -12.82 -24.56 -4.19
C TYR A 297 -12.35 -25.74 -5.04
N LEU A 298 -11.41 -25.52 -5.97
CA LEU A 298 -10.93 -26.57 -6.87
C LEU A 298 -10.24 -27.71 -6.12
N ILE A 299 -9.43 -27.41 -5.10
CA ILE A 299 -8.77 -28.42 -4.27
C ILE A 299 -9.79 -29.28 -3.53
N ILE A 300 -10.69 -28.64 -2.81
CA ILE A 300 -11.70 -29.33 -1.99
C ILE A 300 -12.65 -30.12 -2.89
N TYR A 301 -13.09 -29.53 -3.99
CA TYR A 301 -13.96 -30.21 -4.96
C TYR A 301 -13.32 -31.48 -5.52
N ASN A 302 -12.03 -31.42 -5.92
CA ASN A 302 -11.30 -32.59 -6.41
C ASN A 302 -11.26 -33.70 -5.39
N ILE A 303 -10.90 -33.39 -4.14
CA ILE A 303 -10.79 -34.42 -3.09
C ILE A 303 -12.14 -35.08 -2.79
N PHE A 304 -13.21 -34.26 -2.67
CA PHE A 304 -14.52 -34.80 -2.40
C PHE A 304 -15.16 -35.50 -3.60
N GLN A 305 -14.87 -35.10 -4.83
CA GLN A 305 -15.29 -35.83 -6.01
C GLN A 305 -14.71 -37.25 -6.01
N ILE A 306 -13.43 -37.38 -5.72
CA ILE A 306 -12.73 -38.65 -5.62
C ILE A 306 -13.28 -39.51 -4.48
N SER A 307 -13.43 -38.91 -3.29
CA SER A 307 -13.97 -39.58 -2.10
C SER A 307 -15.36 -40.18 -2.37
N VAL A 308 -16.21 -39.41 -3.04
CA VAL A 308 -17.56 -39.81 -3.39
C VAL A 308 -17.57 -40.95 -4.41
N ILE A 309 -16.70 -40.90 -5.42
CA ILE A 309 -16.59 -41.94 -6.45
C ILE A 309 -16.14 -43.28 -5.81
N GLN A 310 -15.19 -43.26 -4.89
CA GLN A 310 -14.74 -44.47 -4.16
C GLN A 310 -15.86 -45.09 -3.30
N ASP A 311 -16.72 -44.25 -2.72
CA ASP A 311 -17.82 -44.71 -1.87
C ASP A 311 -19.10 -45.00 -2.66
N ILE A 312 -19.12 -44.83 -3.98
CA ILE A 312 -20.35 -44.89 -4.79
C ILE A 312 -21.00 -46.27 -4.73
N GLN A 313 -20.19 -47.32 -4.66
CA GLN A 313 -20.66 -48.71 -4.50
C GLN A 313 -21.35 -48.90 -3.14
N SER A 314 -20.74 -48.41 -2.06
CA SER A 314 -21.33 -48.45 -0.71
C SER A 314 -22.60 -47.62 -0.64
N TYR A 315 -22.68 -46.48 -1.32
CA TYR A 315 -23.93 -45.69 -1.45
C TYR A 315 -24.98 -46.42 -2.27
N GLY A 316 -24.59 -47.16 -3.29
CA GLY A 316 -25.46 -48.03 -4.07
C GLY A 316 -26.09 -49.13 -3.17
N GLN A 317 -25.29 -49.82 -2.36
CA GLN A 317 -25.77 -50.83 -1.38
C GLN A 317 -26.72 -50.20 -0.35
N LEU A 318 -26.44 -48.98 0.14
CA LEU A 318 -27.38 -48.30 1.03
C LEU A 318 -28.71 -47.99 0.32
N LYS A 319 -28.72 -47.74 -0.97
CA LYS A 319 -29.93 -47.51 -1.74
C LYS A 319 -30.74 -48.79 -1.96
N THR A 320 -30.09 -49.95 -2.10
CA THR A 320 -30.83 -51.25 -2.11
C THR A 320 -31.56 -51.50 -0.80
N LEU A 321 -31.02 -50.97 0.31
CA LEU A 321 -31.66 -51.00 1.64
C LEU A 321 -32.69 -49.87 1.84
N GLY A 322 -33.07 -49.13 0.79
CA GLY A 322 -34.14 -48.12 0.82
C GLY A 322 -33.68 -46.68 1.21
N THR A 323 -32.38 -46.37 1.24
CA THR A 323 -31.96 -44.97 1.51
C THR A 323 -32.29 -44.06 0.33
N THR A 324 -32.89 -42.91 0.67
CA THR A 324 -33.29 -41.91 -0.31
C THR A 324 -32.10 -41.02 -0.74
N ARG A 325 -32.23 -40.37 -1.91
CA ARG A 325 -31.29 -39.39 -2.40
C ARG A 325 -30.99 -38.26 -1.40
N ARG A 326 -32.01 -37.80 -0.67
CA ARG A 326 -31.88 -36.76 0.35
C ARG A 326 -31.06 -37.23 1.55
N GLN A 327 -31.25 -38.53 1.96
CA GLN A 327 -30.50 -39.11 3.07
C GLN A 327 -29.01 -39.28 2.74
N ILE A 328 -28.67 -39.71 1.53
CA ILE A 328 -27.25 -39.80 1.09
C ILE A 328 -26.59 -38.42 1.05
N LYS A 329 -27.26 -37.39 0.51
CA LYS A 329 -26.73 -36.03 0.56
C LYS A 329 -26.48 -35.54 2.01
N LYS A 330 -27.43 -35.81 2.93
CA LYS A 330 -27.29 -35.51 4.36
C LYS A 330 -26.14 -36.29 5.02
N LEU A 331 -25.93 -37.54 4.64
CA LEU A 331 -24.81 -38.37 5.11
C LEU A 331 -23.47 -37.73 4.77
N ILE A 332 -23.28 -37.38 3.48
CA ILE A 332 -22.06 -36.73 2.98
C ILE A 332 -21.87 -35.37 3.65
N SER A 333 -22.91 -34.55 3.71
CA SER A 333 -22.83 -33.22 4.35
C SER A 333 -22.42 -33.34 5.84
N LYS A 334 -22.91 -34.33 6.59
CA LYS A 334 -22.51 -34.57 7.99
C LYS A 334 -21.04 -35.04 8.12
N GLN A 335 -20.55 -35.85 7.17
CA GLN A 335 -19.14 -36.23 7.14
C GLN A 335 -18.26 -35.00 6.91
N VAL A 336 -18.61 -34.20 5.92
CA VAL A 336 -17.88 -32.94 5.58
C VAL A 336 -17.90 -31.99 6.77
N MET A 337 -19.03 -31.80 7.41
CA MET A 337 -19.14 -30.93 8.59
C MET A 337 -18.17 -31.35 9.70
N ARG A 338 -18.02 -32.67 9.97
CA ARG A 338 -17.05 -33.15 10.95
C ARG A 338 -15.59 -32.88 10.52
N LEU A 339 -15.28 -33.09 9.23
CA LEU A 339 -13.96 -32.81 8.70
C LEU A 339 -13.65 -31.32 8.78
N SER A 340 -14.63 -30.46 8.50
CA SER A 340 -14.52 -29.00 8.61
C SER A 340 -14.33 -28.53 10.05
N CYS A 341 -15.06 -29.12 11.01
CA CYS A 341 -14.89 -28.80 12.43
C CYS A 341 -13.47 -29.13 12.97
N ILE A 342 -12.74 -30.02 12.31
CA ILE A 342 -11.34 -30.32 12.65
C ILE A 342 -10.39 -29.45 11.81
N GLY A 343 -10.61 -29.41 10.50
CA GLY A 343 -9.69 -28.77 9.57
C GLY A 343 -9.68 -27.23 9.65
N ILE A 344 -10.84 -26.61 9.80
CA ILE A 344 -10.94 -25.14 9.84
C ILE A 344 -10.23 -24.58 11.09
N PRO A 345 -10.50 -25.01 12.33
CA PRO A 345 -9.79 -24.43 13.48
C PRO A 345 -8.28 -24.60 13.44
N ILE A 346 -7.79 -25.77 13.01
CA ILE A 346 -6.36 -26.01 12.87
C ILE A 346 -5.77 -25.08 11.80
N GLY A 347 -6.46 -24.93 10.67
CA GLY A 347 -6.04 -24.05 9.59
C GLY A 347 -6.05 -22.56 9.98
N LEU A 348 -7.04 -22.12 10.77
CA LEU A 348 -7.10 -20.76 11.31
C LEU A 348 -5.91 -20.46 12.22
N LEU A 349 -5.61 -21.36 13.17
CA LEU A 349 -4.48 -21.19 14.08
C LEU A 349 -3.16 -21.12 13.33
N ILE A 350 -2.88 -22.10 12.48
CA ILE A 350 -1.62 -22.14 11.71
C ILE A 350 -1.53 -20.94 10.78
N GLY A 351 -2.61 -20.59 10.08
CA GLY A 351 -2.65 -19.45 9.16
C GLY A 351 -2.45 -18.13 9.86
N PHE A 352 -3.00 -17.94 11.05
CA PHE A 352 -2.79 -16.76 11.87
C PHE A 352 -1.32 -16.64 12.32
N PHE A 353 -0.71 -17.72 12.83
CA PHE A 353 0.70 -17.69 13.22
C PHE A 353 1.64 -17.42 12.03
N ILE A 354 1.35 -18.00 10.86
CA ILE A 354 2.10 -17.71 9.64
C ILE A 354 1.94 -16.23 9.27
N GLY A 355 0.71 -15.72 9.21
CA GLY A 355 0.44 -14.32 8.91
C GLY A 355 1.13 -13.37 9.87
N ARG A 356 0.97 -13.62 11.19
CA ARG A 356 1.60 -12.83 12.25
C ARG A 356 3.13 -12.81 12.19
N SER A 357 3.75 -13.94 11.86
CA SER A 357 5.22 -14.04 11.74
C SER A 357 5.74 -13.41 10.46
N LEU A 358 4.94 -13.43 9.39
CA LEU A 358 5.31 -12.81 8.12
C LEU A 358 5.30 -11.28 8.21
N VAL A 359 4.36 -10.66 8.91
CA VAL A 359 4.26 -9.19 8.99
C VAL A 359 5.57 -8.55 9.50
N PRO A 360 6.17 -8.92 10.65
CA PRO A 360 7.45 -8.36 11.08
C PRO A 360 8.60 -8.67 10.11
N PHE A 361 8.64 -9.91 9.56
CA PHE A 361 9.67 -10.30 8.60
C PHE A 361 9.61 -9.45 7.32
N LEU A 362 8.41 -9.09 6.88
CA LEU A 362 8.17 -8.29 5.69
C LEU A 362 8.52 -6.81 5.89
N MET A 363 8.40 -6.35 7.14
CA MET A 363 8.62 -4.95 7.49
C MET A 363 10.04 -4.67 7.96
N ASN A 364 10.82 -5.69 8.38
CA ASN A 364 12.22 -5.53 8.75
C ASN A 364 13.03 -5.00 7.58
N GLY A 365 13.66 -3.85 7.77
CA GLY A 365 14.48 -3.17 6.75
C GLY A 365 13.75 -2.06 5.98
N THR A 366 12.51 -1.75 6.36
CA THR A 366 11.82 -0.54 5.87
C THR A 366 11.91 0.55 6.94
N ALA A 367 11.91 1.83 6.56
CA ALA A 367 11.80 2.97 7.48
C ALA A 367 10.56 2.84 8.42
N TYR A 368 9.63 1.99 8.05
CA TYR A 368 8.42 1.65 8.79
C TYR A 368 8.68 0.80 10.05
N THR A 369 9.86 0.19 10.21
CA THR A 369 10.18 -0.71 11.35
C THR A 369 10.92 -0.05 12.49
N ALA A 370 11.59 1.06 12.22
CA ALA A 370 12.39 1.73 13.24
C ALA A 370 11.55 2.36 14.37
N ALA A 371 10.28 2.68 14.09
CA ALA A 371 9.48 3.55 14.97
C ALA A 371 8.47 2.86 15.89
N ALA A 372 8.02 1.65 15.62
CA ALA A 372 7.04 1.03 16.50
C ALA A 372 7.02 -0.48 16.34
N GLY A 373 7.12 -1.20 17.43
CA GLY A 373 6.89 -2.63 17.44
C GLY A 373 5.57 -2.97 16.74
N ILE A 374 5.65 -3.73 15.65
CA ILE A 374 4.50 -4.08 14.79
C ILE A 374 3.49 -4.84 15.65
N LYS A 375 2.42 -4.19 16.01
CA LYS A 375 1.30 -4.80 16.74
C LYS A 375 0.33 -5.40 15.72
N VAL A 376 0.55 -6.67 15.35
CA VAL A 376 -0.53 -7.41 14.67
C VAL A 376 -1.65 -7.64 15.67
N SER A 377 -2.70 -6.85 15.58
CA SER A 377 -3.85 -6.96 16.47
C SER A 377 -4.55 -8.32 16.28
N VAL A 378 -4.95 -8.95 17.38
CA VAL A 378 -5.76 -10.18 17.34
C VAL A 378 -7.21 -9.77 17.12
N ASN A 379 -7.55 -9.38 15.89
CA ASN A 379 -8.91 -9.01 15.55
C ASN A 379 -9.80 -10.27 15.38
N PRO A 380 -10.82 -10.47 16.21
CA PRO A 380 -11.73 -11.62 16.07
C PRO A 380 -12.41 -11.72 14.69
N LEU A 381 -12.59 -10.59 13.99
CA LEU A 381 -13.20 -10.56 12.66
C LEU A 381 -12.36 -11.32 11.62
N ILE A 382 -11.03 -11.37 11.76
CA ILE A 382 -10.16 -12.16 10.90
C ILE A 382 -10.52 -13.65 11.00
N PHE A 383 -10.68 -14.16 12.22
CA PHE A 383 -11.02 -15.57 12.45
C PHE A 383 -12.45 -15.88 11.98
N ILE A 384 -13.40 -15.01 12.26
CA ILE A 384 -14.81 -15.18 11.85
C ILE A 384 -14.90 -15.11 10.32
N GLY A 385 -14.30 -14.11 9.69
CA GLY A 385 -14.29 -13.94 8.24
C GLY A 385 -13.64 -15.13 7.53
N SER A 386 -12.43 -15.53 7.96
CA SER A 386 -11.72 -16.70 7.41
C SER A 386 -12.50 -17.99 7.59
N ALA A 387 -13.11 -18.20 8.76
CA ALA A 387 -13.94 -19.39 9.03
C ALA A 387 -15.18 -19.44 8.12
N ILE A 388 -15.86 -18.32 7.91
CA ILE A 388 -17.01 -18.20 7.02
C ILE A 388 -16.60 -18.50 5.57
N PHE A 389 -15.51 -17.89 5.09
CA PHE A 389 -14.99 -18.13 3.75
C PHE A 389 -14.59 -19.59 3.53
N ALA A 390 -13.85 -20.17 4.47
CA ALA A 390 -13.47 -21.58 4.41
C ALA A 390 -14.71 -22.48 4.40
N TRP A 391 -15.68 -22.21 5.26
CA TRP A 391 -16.92 -22.99 5.34
C TRP A 391 -17.77 -22.89 4.07
N ILE A 392 -17.94 -21.68 3.52
CA ILE A 392 -18.64 -21.46 2.26
C ILE A 392 -17.96 -22.23 1.12
N THR A 393 -16.62 -22.14 1.04
CA THR A 393 -15.82 -22.84 0.03
C THR A 393 -16.01 -24.36 0.13
N VAL A 394 -15.92 -24.94 1.32
CA VAL A 394 -16.18 -26.38 1.57
C VAL A 394 -17.59 -26.75 1.16
N TYR A 395 -18.59 -25.96 1.58
CA TYR A 395 -20.00 -26.24 1.32
C TYR A 395 -20.32 -26.24 -0.17
N ILE A 396 -19.83 -25.24 -0.91
CA ILE A 396 -20.02 -25.15 -2.37
C ILE A 396 -19.31 -26.32 -3.09
N SER A 397 -18.06 -26.63 -2.68
CA SER A 397 -17.25 -27.69 -3.27
C SER A 397 -17.88 -29.07 -3.20
N VAL A 398 -18.59 -29.35 -2.11
CA VAL A 398 -19.20 -30.67 -1.85
C VAL A 398 -20.58 -30.84 -2.48
N ARG A 399 -21.28 -29.76 -2.82
CA ARG A 399 -22.66 -29.83 -3.37
C ARG A 399 -22.76 -30.71 -4.62
N LYS A 400 -21.83 -30.55 -5.58
CA LYS A 400 -21.85 -31.28 -6.84
C LYS A 400 -21.49 -32.77 -6.69
N PRO A 401 -20.41 -33.16 -5.96
CA PRO A 401 -20.13 -34.55 -5.62
C PRO A 401 -21.29 -35.24 -4.87
N ALA A 402 -21.85 -34.58 -3.86
CA ALA A 402 -22.99 -35.12 -3.12
C ALA A 402 -24.28 -35.30 -3.98
N LYS A 403 -24.46 -34.45 -4.98
CA LYS A 403 -25.54 -34.61 -5.98
C LYS A 403 -25.31 -35.84 -6.82
N ILE A 404 -24.09 -36.09 -7.29
CA ILE A 404 -23.74 -37.28 -8.09
C ILE A 404 -24.01 -38.56 -7.29
N ALA A 405 -23.47 -38.67 -6.05
CA ALA A 405 -23.71 -39.82 -5.19
C ALA A 405 -25.21 -40.12 -4.94
N GLY A 406 -25.99 -39.04 -4.80
CA GLY A 406 -27.44 -39.14 -4.61
C GLY A 406 -28.22 -39.58 -5.85
N THR A 407 -27.71 -39.42 -7.08
CA THR A 407 -28.45 -39.70 -8.33
C THR A 407 -28.15 -41.04 -8.92
N VAL A 408 -26.98 -41.63 -8.69
CA VAL A 408 -26.60 -42.94 -9.22
C VAL A 408 -27.56 -44.02 -8.73
N SER A 409 -28.07 -44.88 -9.63
CA SER A 409 -28.96 -46.00 -9.28
C SER A 409 -28.18 -47.15 -8.61
N PRO A 410 -28.81 -48.05 -7.84
CA PRO A 410 -28.14 -49.20 -7.23
C PRO A 410 -27.38 -50.08 -8.24
N VAL A 411 -27.99 -50.35 -9.40
CA VAL A 411 -27.41 -51.17 -10.46
C VAL A 411 -26.19 -50.46 -11.11
N GLU A 412 -26.33 -49.15 -11.37
CA GLU A 412 -25.22 -48.35 -11.87
C GLU A 412 -24.08 -48.26 -10.83
N ALA A 413 -24.39 -48.19 -9.56
CA ALA A 413 -23.38 -48.10 -8.49
C ALA A 413 -22.50 -49.36 -8.40
N ILE A 414 -23.04 -50.54 -8.59
CA ILE A 414 -22.28 -51.81 -8.58
C ILE A 414 -21.35 -51.90 -9.80
N ARG A 415 -21.82 -51.39 -10.96
CA ARG A 415 -21.06 -51.37 -12.24
C ARG A 415 -20.28 -50.06 -12.45
N TYR A 416 -20.37 -49.15 -11.51
CA TYR A 416 -19.80 -47.80 -11.71
C TYR A 416 -18.28 -47.86 -11.85
N THR A 417 -17.84 -47.69 -13.08
CA THR A 417 -16.47 -47.34 -13.38
C THR A 417 -16.50 -45.89 -13.87
N GLU A 418 -15.49 -45.13 -13.55
CA GLU A 418 -15.41 -43.68 -13.90
C GLU A 418 -15.57 -43.44 -15.39
N ASN A 419 -15.39 -44.48 -16.19
CA ASN A 419 -15.51 -44.48 -17.66
C ASN A 419 -16.96 -44.62 -18.17
N ASP A 420 -17.88 -45.21 -17.41
CA ASP A 420 -19.23 -45.52 -17.87
C ASP A 420 -20.18 -44.33 -17.82
N ALA A 421 -19.87 -43.29 -17.07
CA ALA A 421 -20.69 -42.08 -17.03
C ALA A 421 -20.80 -41.34 -18.37
N SER A 422 -19.91 -41.61 -19.33
CA SER A 422 -19.96 -41.10 -20.70
C SER A 422 -20.60 -42.08 -21.71
N ALA A 423 -20.59 -43.39 -21.42
CA ALA A 423 -21.16 -44.43 -22.29
C ALA A 423 -22.71 -44.41 -22.30
N PHE A 424 -23.33 -43.96 -21.20
CA PHE A 424 -24.81 -43.84 -21.12
C PHE A 424 -25.43 -42.73 -21.95
N LYS A 425 -24.62 -41.85 -22.56
CA LYS A 425 -25.11 -40.85 -23.52
C LYS A 425 -25.00 -41.27 -25.00
N GLY A 426 -25.23 -42.49 -25.32
CA GLY A 426 -25.55 -42.95 -26.69
C GLY A 426 -24.51 -42.62 -27.79
N LYS A 427 -23.25 -42.32 -27.45
CA LYS A 427 -22.20 -42.16 -28.44
C LYS A 427 -21.56 -43.50 -28.75
N LYS A 428 -21.82 -44.04 -29.96
CA LYS A 428 -21.17 -45.23 -30.49
C LYS A 428 -19.67 -45.16 -30.27
N ALA A 429 -19.10 -46.18 -29.64
CA ALA A 429 -17.64 -46.37 -29.50
C ALA A 429 -17.06 -46.52 -30.91
N ILE A 430 -16.36 -45.51 -31.39
CA ILE A 430 -15.61 -45.60 -32.65
C ILE A 430 -14.34 -46.37 -32.32
N THR A 431 -14.33 -47.66 -32.69
CA THR A 431 -13.12 -48.49 -32.69
C THR A 431 -12.23 -48.03 -33.84
N LYS A 432 -11.26 -47.17 -33.54
CA LYS A 432 -10.19 -46.86 -34.50
C LYS A 432 -9.27 -48.06 -34.59
N LYS A 433 -9.24 -48.74 -35.72
CA LYS A 433 -8.19 -49.75 -36.04
C LYS A 433 -6.87 -48.97 -36.17
N SER A 434 -5.96 -49.18 -35.20
CA SER A 434 -4.60 -48.65 -35.27
C SER A 434 -3.71 -49.70 -35.92
N THR A 435 -3.08 -49.38 -37.01
CA THR A 435 -2.13 -50.23 -37.75
C THR A 435 -0.69 -50.11 -37.17
N HIS A 436 -0.46 -49.25 -36.22
CA HIS A 436 0.85 -49.03 -35.55
C HIS A 436 0.79 -49.53 -34.12
N GLY A 437 1.78 -50.27 -33.67
CA GLY A 437 1.89 -50.84 -32.32
C GLY A 437 1.65 -49.83 -31.19
N ALA A 438 1.37 -50.31 -29.99
CA ALA A 438 1.01 -49.53 -28.79
C ALA A 438 2.17 -48.59 -28.36
N GLN A 439 2.18 -47.36 -28.88
CA GLN A 439 3.14 -46.32 -28.48
C GLN A 439 2.69 -45.71 -27.16
N ILE A 440 3.59 -45.71 -26.15
CA ILE A 440 3.34 -45.33 -24.77
C ILE A 440 2.77 -43.89 -24.67
N TYR A 441 3.29 -42.93 -25.45
CA TYR A 441 2.84 -41.54 -25.44
C TYR A 441 1.41 -41.36 -25.97
N ARG A 442 1.01 -42.17 -27.02
CA ARG A 442 -0.38 -42.15 -27.52
C ARG A 442 -1.37 -42.74 -26.51
N MET A 443 -0.96 -43.79 -25.79
CA MET A 443 -1.76 -44.34 -24.69
C MET A 443 -1.96 -43.33 -23.57
N ALA A 444 -0.91 -42.59 -23.18
CA ALA A 444 -1.00 -41.55 -22.20
C ALA A 444 -1.98 -40.44 -22.63
N LEU A 445 -1.89 -39.97 -23.88
CA LEU A 445 -2.79 -38.95 -24.42
C LEU A 445 -4.26 -39.43 -24.51
N ALA A 446 -4.46 -40.67 -24.92
CA ALA A 446 -5.80 -41.29 -24.96
C ALA A 446 -6.43 -41.37 -23.57
N ASN A 447 -5.62 -41.66 -22.53
CA ASN A 447 -6.08 -41.73 -21.15
C ASN A 447 -6.59 -40.37 -20.64
N LEU A 448 -5.88 -39.29 -20.97
CA LEU A 448 -6.30 -37.90 -20.63
C LEU A 448 -7.61 -37.55 -21.38
N GLY A 449 -7.74 -37.98 -22.67
CA GLY A 449 -8.96 -37.78 -23.46
C GLY A 449 -10.19 -38.53 -22.95
N ARG A 450 -10.00 -39.65 -22.21
CA ARG A 450 -11.10 -40.43 -21.61
C ARG A 450 -11.78 -39.68 -20.48
N ASN A 451 -11.02 -38.89 -19.67
CA ASN A 451 -11.54 -38.15 -18.53
C ASN A 451 -11.35 -36.63 -18.67
N LYS A 452 -11.81 -36.04 -19.78
CA LYS A 452 -11.62 -34.63 -20.17
C LYS A 452 -11.92 -33.64 -19.02
N LYS A 453 -13.03 -33.86 -18.28
CA LYS A 453 -13.43 -32.97 -17.18
C LYS A 453 -12.38 -32.89 -16.09
N ARG A 454 -11.78 -34.03 -15.72
CA ARG A 454 -10.73 -34.10 -14.71
C ARG A 454 -9.44 -33.50 -15.22
N THR A 455 -9.05 -33.82 -16.46
CA THR A 455 -7.86 -33.26 -17.09
C THR A 455 -7.93 -31.74 -17.14
N ILE A 456 -9.04 -31.17 -17.62
CA ILE A 456 -9.27 -29.72 -17.66
C ILE A 456 -9.19 -29.11 -16.25
N LEU A 457 -9.81 -29.74 -15.25
CA LEU A 457 -9.86 -29.23 -13.89
C LEU A 457 -8.47 -29.17 -13.24
N VAL A 458 -7.60 -30.15 -13.50
CA VAL A 458 -6.20 -30.15 -13.02
C VAL A 458 -5.42 -29.06 -13.73
N ILE A 459 -5.53 -28.99 -15.07
CA ILE A 459 -4.85 -27.94 -15.84
C ILE A 459 -5.30 -26.54 -15.38
N VAL A 460 -6.61 -26.30 -15.24
CA VAL A 460 -7.13 -25.00 -14.76
C VAL A 460 -6.61 -24.65 -13.37
N SER A 461 -6.57 -25.62 -12.45
CA SER A 461 -6.07 -25.37 -11.10
C SER A 461 -4.58 -25.01 -11.06
N MET A 462 -3.76 -25.71 -11.86
CA MET A 462 -2.32 -25.41 -11.95
C MET A 462 -2.09 -24.10 -12.72
N THR A 463 -2.84 -23.86 -13.80
CA THR A 463 -2.80 -22.61 -14.56
C THR A 463 -3.12 -21.41 -13.68
N LEU A 464 -4.18 -21.49 -12.86
CA LEU A 464 -4.57 -20.41 -11.97
C LEU A 464 -3.44 -20.05 -10.98
N SER A 465 -2.76 -21.04 -10.43
CA SER A 465 -1.62 -20.81 -9.54
C SER A 465 -0.46 -20.10 -10.26
N LEU A 466 -0.18 -20.48 -11.51
CA LEU A 466 0.90 -19.84 -12.30
C LEU A 466 0.52 -18.44 -12.78
N VAL A 467 -0.75 -18.22 -13.13
CA VAL A 467 -1.25 -16.89 -13.53
C VAL A 467 -1.12 -15.91 -12.35
N LEU A 468 -1.56 -16.31 -11.15
CA LEU A 468 -1.45 -15.48 -9.96
C LEU A 468 0.01 -15.19 -9.59
N PHE A 469 0.87 -16.21 -9.68
CA PHE A 469 2.30 -16.04 -9.46
C PHE A 469 2.90 -15.02 -10.45
N ASN A 470 2.65 -15.18 -11.75
CA ASN A 470 3.16 -14.25 -12.76
C ASN A 470 2.61 -12.83 -12.60
N THR A 471 1.34 -12.70 -12.20
CA THR A 471 0.71 -11.39 -11.96
C THR A 471 1.43 -10.62 -10.86
N VAL A 472 1.77 -11.30 -9.76
CA VAL A 472 2.52 -10.68 -8.67
C VAL A 472 3.90 -10.23 -9.12
N PHE A 473 4.62 -11.06 -9.89
CA PHE A 473 5.93 -10.68 -10.41
C PHE A 473 5.86 -9.54 -11.43
N THR A 474 4.84 -9.54 -12.29
CA THR A 474 4.65 -8.44 -13.25
C THR A 474 4.31 -7.14 -12.52
N LEU A 475 3.48 -7.20 -11.47
CA LEU A 475 3.18 -6.05 -10.62
C LEU A 475 4.45 -5.53 -9.92
N SER A 476 5.22 -6.44 -9.33
CA SER A 476 6.48 -6.13 -8.64
C SER A 476 7.52 -5.46 -9.53
N SER A 477 7.61 -5.90 -10.80
CA SER A 477 8.58 -5.39 -11.77
C SER A 477 8.12 -4.12 -12.50
N GLY A 478 6.91 -3.68 -12.24
CA GLY A 478 6.34 -2.48 -12.86
C GLY A 478 6.65 -1.19 -12.11
N PHE A 479 7.13 -1.27 -10.85
CA PHE A 479 7.55 -0.10 -10.10
C PHE A 479 8.80 0.51 -10.74
N ASP A 480 8.72 1.79 -11.09
CA ASP A 480 9.73 2.52 -11.86
C ASP A 480 10.40 3.56 -10.95
N ILE A 481 11.64 3.26 -10.56
CA ILE A 481 12.42 4.08 -9.63
C ILE A 481 12.79 5.43 -10.26
N ASP A 482 13.08 5.45 -11.56
CA ASP A 482 13.48 6.68 -12.24
C ASP A 482 12.31 7.67 -12.29
N LYS A 483 11.10 7.17 -12.55
CA LYS A 483 9.89 7.99 -12.47
C LYS A 483 9.62 8.51 -11.07
N TYR A 484 9.87 7.70 -10.05
CA TYR A 484 9.64 8.09 -8.66
C TYR A 484 10.63 9.19 -8.25
N VAL A 485 11.90 8.94 -8.46
CA VAL A 485 12.98 9.85 -8.02
C VAL A 485 12.92 11.17 -8.78
N SER A 486 12.76 11.14 -10.11
CA SER A 486 12.73 12.35 -10.94
C SER A 486 11.57 13.30 -10.63
N LYS A 487 10.56 12.84 -9.88
CA LYS A 487 9.49 13.71 -9.42
C LYS A 487 9.92 14.61 -8.27
N PHE A 488 10.83 14.14 -7.42
CA PHE A 488 11.25 14.84 -6.22
C PHE A 488 12.57 15.57 -6.42
N LEU A 489 13.52 14.96 -7.13
CA LEU A 489 14.83 15.53 -7.39
C LEU A 489 15.35 15.05 -8.75
N ASN A 490 15.60 16.01 -9.65
CA ASN A 490 16.12 15.72 -10.98
C ASN A 490 17.65 15.70 -11.05
N LYS A 491 18.30 16.21 -10.02
CA LYS A 491 19.76 16.31 -9.88
C LYS A 491 20.27 15.30 -8.86
N ASP A 492 21.57 15.10 -8.78
CA ASP A 492 22.11 14.13 -7.83
C ASP A 492 22.01 14.64 -6.39
N PHE A 493 22.25 15.94 -6.19
CA PHE A 493 22.20 16.60 -4.89
C PHE A 493 21.56 17.98 -4.97
N ILE A 494 21.00 18.40 -3.82
CA ILE A 494 20.56 19.76 -3.57
C ILE A 494 21.04 20.16 -2.17
N ILE A 495 21.62 21.32 -2.05
CA ILE A 495 22.03 21.95 -0.79
C ILE A 495 21.23 23.22 -0.55
N SER A 496 20.92 23.50 0.70
CA SER A 496 20.25 24.72 1.14
C SER A 496 20.47 24.95 2.64
N SER A 497 19.86 25.99 3.19
CA SER A 497 19.71 26.11 4.63
C SER A 497 18.80 25.01 5.15
N ALA A 498 19.00 24.56 6.38
CA ALA A 498 18.14 23.54 7.01
C ALA A 498 16.67 23.98 7.06
N ASP A 499 16.41 25.27 7.23
CA ASP A 499 15.05 25.82 7.21
C ASP A 499 14.33 25.65 5.87
N TYR A 500 15.05 25.58 4.75
CA TYR A 500 14.48 25.34 3.45
C TYR A 500 13.81 23.96 3.39
N PHE A 501 14.50 22.93 3.83
CA PHE A 501 13.97 21.56 3.86
C PHE A 501 12.87 21.36 4.92
N GLN A 502 12.77 22.28 5.89
CA GLN A 502 11.70 22.33 6.89
C GLN A 502 10.51 23.21 6.47
N TYR A 503 10.47 23.71 5.24
CA TYR A 503 9.45 24.65 4.72
C TYR A 503 9.31 25.95 5.51
N ARG A 504 10.44 26.50 5.98
CA ARG A 504 10.52 27.72 6.80
C ARG A 504 11.24 28.89 6.14
N PHE A 505 11.65 28.77 4.89
CA PHE A 505 12.47 29.75 4.20
C PHE A 505 11.91 31.18 4.29
N ASP A 506 10.59 31.35 4.27
CA ASP A 506 9.95 32.69 4.34
C ASP A 506 10.15 33.43 5.65
N ARG A 507 10.51 32.69 6.72
CA ARG A 507 10.54 33.21 8.10
C ARG A 507 11.90 33.07 8.73
N SER A 508 12.87 32.57 8.00
CA SER A 508 14.22 32.32 8.50
C SER A 508 15.14 33.41 8.02
N ASP A 509 16.08 33.84 8.87
CA ASP A 509 17.21 34.68 8.50
C ASP A 509 18.34 33.85 7.86
N ALA A 510 18.19 32.51 7.88
CA ALA A 510 19.17 31.59 7.32
C ALA A 510 19.13 31.57 5.80
N GLU A 511 20.25 31.84 5.17
CA GLU A 511 20.45 31.74 3.74
C GLU A 511 21.38 30.58 3.41
N LEU A 512 21.33 30.10 2.17
CA LEU A 512 22.35 29.20 1.67
C LEU A 512 23.69 29.93 1.64
N SER A 513 24.65 29.42 2.37
CA SER A 513 25.98 29.97 2.48
C SER A 513 26.73 29.89 1.15
N GLN A 514 27.25 31.02 0.67
CA GLN A 514 28.14 31.07 -0.49
C GLN A 514 29.44 30.29 -0.24
N THR A 515 29.88 30.20 1.03
CA THR A 515 31.04 29.39 1.42
C THR A 515 30.78 27.92 1.18
N PHE A 516 29.56 27.45 1.48
CA PHE A 516 29.15 26.07 1.24
C PHE A 516 29.06 25.74 -0.25
N ILE A 517 28.46 26.63 -1.05
CA ILE A 517 28.42 26.49 -2.53
C ILE A 517 29.86 26.38 -3.08
N HIS A 518 30.74 27.27 -2.68
CA HIS A 518 32.14 27.22 -3.13
C HIS A 518 32.88 25.96 -2.68
N ALA A 519 32.62 25.48 -1.46
CA ALA A 519 33.21 24.24 -0.96
C ALA A 519 32.78 23.02 -1.80
N VAL A 520 31.50 22.95 -2.16
CA VAL A 520 30.97 21.92 -3.07
C VAL A 520 31.59 22.02 -4.47
N GLN A 521 31.68 23.23 -5.03
CA GLN A 521 32.24 23.45 -6.38
C GLN A 521 33.73 23.15 -6.47
N GLN A 522 34.47 23.22 -5.34
CA GLN A 522 35.87 22.89 -5.27
C GLN A 522 36.16 21.40 -5.03
N ASP A 523 35.15 20.63 -4.68
CA ASP A 523 35.31 19.19 -4.48
C ASP A 523 35.56 18.46 -5.81
N ASP A 524 36.46 17.48 -5.79
CA ASP A 524 36.83 16.71 -6.99
C ASP A 524 35.66 15.92 -7.60
N ALA A 525 34.65 15.60 -6.81
CA ALA A 525 33.45 14.88 -7.24
C ALA A 525 32.46 15.76 -8.02
N TYR A 526 32.49 17.08 -7.85
CA TYR A 526 31.59 18.02 -8.52
C TYR A 526 31.72 17.96 -10.06
N GLU A 527 30.58 17.99 -10.77
CA GLU A 527 30.52 18.03 -12.23
C GLU A 527 29.97 19.38 -12.73
N ASP A 528 28.71 19.64 -12.47
CA ASP A 528 28.01 20.89 -12.84
C ASP A 528 26.86 21.18 -11.86
N GLY A 529 26.40 22.44 -11.82
CA GLY A 529 25.31 22.85 -10.93
C GLY A 529 24.85 24.29 -11.20
N GLY A 530 23.79 24.68 -10.48
CA GLY A 530 23.21 26.02 -10.61
C GLY A 530 22.39 26.44 -9.40
N GLU A 531 22.32 27.76 -9.20
CA GLU A 531 21.56 28.43 -8.15
C GLU A 531 20.11 28.67 -8.60
N LEU A 532 19.19 28.52 -7.62
CA LEU A 532 17.83 29.05 -7.69
C LEU A 532 17.71 30.20 -6.70
N SER A 533 17.27 31.37 -7.18
CA SER A 533 17.10 32.57 -6.37
C SER A 533 15.64 33.01 -6.36
N THR A 534 15.19 33.59 -5.24
CA THR A 534 13.87 34.23 -5.12
C THR A 534 13.92 35.30 -4.04
N VAL A 535 12.77 35.87 -3.71
CA VAL A 535 12.60 36.85 -2.62
C VAL A 535 11.85 36.20 -1.44
N ARG A 536 12.02 36.74 -0.25
CA ARG A 536 11.24 36.34 0.94
C ARG A 536 9.90 37.07 0.93
N VAL A 537 8.80 36.32 0.82
CA VAL A 537 7.44 36.86 0.62
C VAL A 537 6.99 37.79 1.76
N LEU A 538 7.54 37.64 2.96
CA LEU A 538 7.22 38.52 4.09
C LEU A 538 7.97 39.86 4.04
N GLU A 539 9.04 39.96 3.24
CA GLU A 539 9.88 41.15 3.10
C GLU A 539 9.63 41.83 1.76
N GLU A 540 9.56 41.07 0.68
CA GLU A 540 9.23 41.58 -0.65
C GLU A 540 8.49 40.52 -1.47
N PHE A 541 7.70 40.93 -2.45
CA PHE A 541 6.93 40.04 -3.30
C PHE A 541 6.69 40.62 -4.70
N PHE A 542 6.38 39.73 -5.63
CA PHE A 542 5.93 40.08 -6.96
C PHE A 542 4.42 39.85 -7.11
N SER A 543 3.73 40.79 -7.80
CA SER A 543 2.36 40.62 -8.26
C SER A 543 2.28 40.93 -9.76
N VAL A 544 1.22 40.48 -10.44
CA VAL A 544 1.05 40.68 -11.89
C VAL A 544 -0.31 41.26 -12.21
N GLU A 545 -0.40 42.22 -13.08
CA GLU A 545 -1.65 42.72 -13.66
C GLU A 545 -2.26 41.62 -14.55
N SER A 546 -3.24 40.88 -14.00
CA SER A 546 -3.91 39.79 -14.73
C SER A 546 -5.30 39.51 -14.15
N GLU A 547 -6.29 39.39 -15.04
CA GLU A 547 -7.64 38.95 -14.68
C GLU A 547 -7.78 37.41 -14.68
N THR A 548 -6.83 36.73 -15.32
CA THR A 548 -6.87 35.26 -15.49
C THR A 548 -6.10 34.51 -14.40
N ILE A 549 -5.10 35.13 -13.81
CA ILE A 549 -4.33 34.54 -12.71
C ILE A 549 -5.12 34.67 -11.42
N VAL A 550 -5.44 33.52 -10.81
CA VAL A 550 -6.19 33.46 -9.55
C VAL A 550 -5.21 33.19 -8.41
N ASN A 551 -5.09 34.14 -7.48
CA ASN A 551 -4.42 33.94 -6.21
C ASN A 551 -5.23 34.67 -5.12
N HIS A 552 -5.35 34.06 -3.97
CA HIS A 552 -6.04 34.68 -2.82
C HIS A 552 -5.22 35.84 -2.23
N ASN A 553 -3.90 35.74 -2.28
CA ASN A 553 -3.01 36.83 -1.87
C ASN A 553 -2.92 37.85 -3.01
N LYS A 554 -3.22 39.12 -2.69
CA LYS A 554 -3.22 40.20 -3.64
C LYS A 554 -2.50 41.40 -3.05
N ASP A 555 -1.90 42.20 -3.94
CA ASP A 555 -1.35 43.48 -3.55
C ASP A 555 -2.48 44.51 -3.27
N LYS A 556 -2.11 45.75 -2.84
CA LYS A 556 -3.07 46.82 -2.55
C LYS A 556 -3.88 47.29 -3.77
N ALA A 557 -3.40 47.02 -4.96
CA ALA A 557 -4.11 47.33 -6.22
C ALA A 557 -5.05 46.21 -6.66
N GLY A 558 -5.01 45.08 -5.98
CA GLY A 558 -5.83 43.89 -6.27
C GLY A 558 -5.18 42.91 -7.23
N ASN A 559 -3.91 43.06 -7.58
CA ASN A 559 -3.18 42.17 -8.45
C ASN A 559 -2.75 40.89 -7.71
N PRO A 560 -2.89 39.70 -8.30
CA PRO A 560 -2.51 38.45 -7.67
C PRO A 560 -1.00 38.34 -7.45
N HIS A 561 -0.58 37.82 -6.29
CA HIS A 561 0.82 37.48 -6.03
C HIS A 561 1.28 36.35 -6.94
N VAL A 562 2.50 36.41 -7.40
CA VAL A 562 3.16 35.40 -8.21
C VAL A 562 4.56 35.15 -7.66
N SER A 563 5.12 33.98 -7.94
CA SER A 563 6.51 33.66 -7.62
C SER A 563 7.37 33.89 -8.85
N LEU A 564 8.33 34.81 -8.76
CA LEU A 564 9.37 35.01 -9.79
C LEU A 564 10.67 34.43 -9.26
N TYR A 565 11.32 33.61 -10.07
CA TYR A 565 12.57 32.93 -9.76
C TYR A 565 13.66 33.36 -10.70
N GLY A 566 14.84 33.67 -10.17
CA GLY A 566 16.09 33.70 -10.90
C GLY A 566 16.69 32.28 -10.88
N ALA A 567 16.93 31.71 -12.04
CA ALA A 567 17.52 30.37 -12.16
C ALA A 567 18.71 30.40 -13.11
N ASP A 568 19.77 29.67 -12.77
CA ASP A 568 20.91 29.52 -13.63
C ASP A 568 20.59 28.64 -14.84
N ASP A 569 21.36 28.78 -15.90
CA ASP A 569 21.23 28.04 -17.16
C ASP A 569 21.14 26.52 -16.94
N PHE A 570 21.86 25.99 -15.96
CA PHE A 570 21.83 24.58 -15.59
C PHE A 570 20.45 24.11 -15.21
N LEU A 571 19.72 24.92 -14.43
CA LEU A 571 18.33 24.61 -14.02
C LEU A 571 17.36 24.86 -15.17
N LEU A 572 17.46 26.02 -15.84
CA LEU A 572 16.56 26.38 -16.94
C LEU A 572 16.61 25.37 -18.09
N LYS A 573 17.79 24.87 -18.44
CA LYS A 573 18.00 23.86 -19.51
C LYS A 573 17.44 22.49 -19.14
N SER A 574 17.22 22.22 -17.86
CA SER A 574 16.64 20.98 -17.38
C SER A 574 15.10 20.95 -17.41
N MET A 575 14.45 22.10 -17.60
CA MET A 575 12.99 22.22 -17.66
C MET A 575 12.45 21.72 -18.99
N GLU A 576 11.41 20.92 -18.97
CA GLU A 576 10.73 20.41 -20.16
C GLU A 576 9.83 21.49 -20.77
N VAL A 577 10.10 21.88 -22.02
CA VAL A 577 9.25 22.86 -22.74
C VAL A 577 7.95 22.17 -23.19
N ILE A 578 6.80 22.72 -22.80
CA ILE A 578 5.47 22.23 -23.15
C ILE A 578 4.91 22.98 -24.36
N GLU A 579 5.11 24.29 -24.41
CA GLU A 579 4.60 25.17 -25.44
C GLU A 579 5.59 26.33 -25.68
N GLY A 580 5.78 26.70 -26.93
CA GLY A 580 6.77 27.73 -27.34
C GLY A 580 8.15 27.13 -27.60
N GLU A 581 9.14 28.00 -27.79
CA GLU A 581 10.56 27.65 -27.95
C GLU A 581 11.41 28.61 -27.11
N ILE A 582 12.50 28.10 -26.53
CA ILE A 582 13.42 28.95 -25.75
C ILE A 582 14.52 29.45 -26.65
N ASP A 583 14.51 30.77 -26.95
CA ASP A 583 15.64 31.49 -27.52
C ASP A 583 16.53 32.00 -26.37
N TRP A 584 17.66 31.31 -26.19
CA TRP A 584 18.56 31.58 -25.07
C TRP A 584 19.14 33.01 -25.08
N GLU A 585 19.48 33.54 -26.28
CA GLU A 585 20.00 34.90 -26.40
C GLU A 585 18.92 35.93 -26.04
N ALA A 586 17.71 35.73 -26.53
CA ALA A 586 16.58 36.59 -26.18
C ALA A 586 16.20 36.46 -24.68
N LEU A 587 16.24 35.27 -24.08
CA LEU A 587 15.92 35.08 -22.67
C LEU A 587 16.89 35.85 -21.75
N HIS A 588 18.19 35.84 -22.08
CA HIS A 588 19.21 36.61 -21.35
C HIS A 588 19.11 38.13 -21.57
N SER A 589 18.26 38.61 -22.49
CA SER A 589 18.03 40.03 -22.66
C SER A 589 17.29 40.71 -21.48
N GLY A 590 16.70 39.91 -20.55
CA GLY A 590 15.95 40.40 -19.42
C GLY A 590 14.51 40.85 -19.73
N LYS A 591 14.02 40.58 -20.95
CA LYS A 591 12.68 40.99 -21.42
C LYS A 591 11.69 39.79 -21.43
N TYR A 592 12.15 38.62 -21.15
CA TYR A 592 11.38 37.38 -21.29
C TYR A 592 11.40 36.57 -20.00
N VAL A 593 10.30 35.83 -19.82
CA VAL A 593 10.15 34.86 -18.73
C VAL A 593 9.60 33.53 -19.25
N LEU A 594 9.89 32.45 -18.53
CA LEU A 594 9.26 31.15 -18.71
C LEU A 594 8.13 31.01 -17.72
N TYR A 595 6.98 30.53 -18.18
CA TYR A 595 5.83 30.25 -17.33
C TYR A 595 5.84 28.79 -16.88
N GLY A 596 5.99 28.56 -15.58
CA GLY A 596 6.06 27.22 -14.96
C GLY A 596 4.69 26.63 -14.71
N LEU A 597 4.39 25.53 -15.38
CA LEU A 597 3.15 24.78 -15.24
C LEU A 597 3.35 23.56 -14.34
N GLN A 598 2.59 23.49 -13.26
CA GLN A 598 2.57 22.32 -12.38
C GLN A 598 1.83 21.14 -13.02
N SER A 599 2.36 19.95 -12.86
CA SER A 599 1.71 18.71 -13.29
C SER A 599 1.31 17.86 -12.09
N ASN A 600 0.17 17.15 -12.24
CA ASN A 600 -0.20 16.13 -11.28
C ASN A 600 0.71 14.88 -11.40
N ASP A 601 0.48 13.91 -10.53
CA ASP A 601 1.25 12.66 -10.49
C ASP A 601 1.25 11.89 -11.82
N ASN A 602 0.25 12.09 -12.66
CA ASN A 602 0.14 11.45 -13.97
C ASN A 602 0.75 12.30 -15.12
N GLY A 603 1.39 13.43 -14.81
CA GLY A 603 1.97 14.34 -15.79
C GLY A 603 0.96 15.27 -16.47
N ASN A 604 -0.30 15.29 -16.05
CA ASN A 604 -1.28 16.23 -16.58
C ASN A 604 -1.12 17.58 -15.89
N ILE A 605 -1.21 18.65 -16.64
CA ILE A 605 -1.16 20.03 -16.11
C ILE A 605 -2.35 20.25 -15.17
N ILE A 606 -2.07 20.73 -13.94
CA ILE A 606 -3.09 20.97 -12.91
C ILE A 606 -3.66 22.38 -13.02
N GLN A 607 -2.80 23.37 -13.28
CA GLN A 607 -3.14 24.77 -13.33
C GLN A 607 -2.57 25.39 -14.59
N ASP A 608 -3.43 25.67 -15.55
CA ASP A 608 -3.14 26.61 -16.63
C ASP A 608 -4.01 27.86 -16.40
N GLN A 609 -3.40 28.93 -15.92
CA GLN A 609 -4.05 30.20 -15.63
C GLN A 609 -4.39 30.99 -16.90
N SER A 610 -4.46 30.32 -18.03
CA SER A 610 -4.72 30.90 -19.36
C SER A 610 -3.72 31.96 -19.83
N VAL A 611 -2.51 31.95 -19.26
CA VAL A 611 -1.38 32.75 -19.75
C VAL A 611 -0.86 32.09 -21.04
N GLN A 612 -0.73 32.90 -22.12
CA GLN A 612 -0.32 32.39 -23.42
C GLN A 612 1.14 32.78 -23.72
N VAL A 613 1.79 31.95 -24.55
CA VAL A 613 3.10 32.32 -25.11
C VAL A 613 2.95 33.57 -25.96
N GLY A 614 3.79 34.56 -25.69
CA GLY A 614 3.77 35.91 -26.32
C GLY A 614 2.99 36.96 -25.52
N ASP A 615 2.29 36.57 -24.44
CA ASP A 615 1.68 37.57 -23.57
C ASP A 615 2.73 38.45 -22.90
N VAL A 616 2.45 39.75 -22.86
CA VAL A 616 3.25 40.72 -22.11
C VAL A 616 2.57 40.99 -20.78
N LEU A 617 3.23 40.54 -19.71
CA LEU A 617 2.73 40.67 -18.35
C LEU A 617 3.46 41.79 -17.61
N ARG A 618 2.71 42.63 -16.92
CA ARG A 618 3.29 43.68 -16.07
C ARG A 618 3.46 43.16 -14.65
N PHE A 619 4.72 43.03 -14.27
CA PHE A 619 5.12 42.60 -12.92
C PHE A 619 5.32 43.85 -12.05
N HIS A 620 4.79 43.81 -10.86
CA HIS A 620 4.99 44.76 -9.79
C HIS A 620 5.86 44.14 -8.72
N HIS A 621 6.97 44.78 -8.41
CA HIS A 621 7.77 44.48 -7.24
C HIS A 621 7.33 45.37 -6.09
N SER A 622 7.14 44.79 -4.92
CA SER A 622 6.69 45.49 -3.70
C SER A 622 7.52 45.05 -2.52
N THR A 623 7.96 45.99 -1.70
CA THR A 623 8.53 45.69 -0.38
C THR A 623 7.44 45.72 0.67
N ALA A 624 7.54 44.81 1.66
CA ALA A 624 6.62 44.67 2.77
C ALA A 624 7.30 45.13 4.08
N ASP A 625 6.63 46.01 4.80
CA ASP A 625 6.98 46.36 6.18
C ASP A 625 5.76 46.03 7.04
N GLY A 626 5.69 44.78 7.48
CA GLY A 626 4.54 44.20 8.16
C GLY A 626 3.28 44.23 7.28
N LEU A 627 2.22 44.91 7.74
CA LEU A 627 0.97 45.11 6.99
C LEU A 627 1.03 46.16 5.90
N ASN A 628 2.12 46.94 5.79
CA ASN A 628 2.30 47.97 4.80
C ASN A 628 3.19 47.48 3.67
N SER A 629 2.70 47.54 2.44
CA SER A 629 3.51 47.33 1.24
C SER A 629 3.61 48.60 0.42
N THR A 630 4.81 48.89 -0.12
CA THR A 630 5.06 49.95 -1.08
C THR A 630 5.42 49.30 -2.42
N MET A 631 4.82 49.79 -3.50
CA MET A 631 5.17 49.35 -4.84
C MET A 631 6.41 50.14 -5.28
N ASP A 632 7.51 49.45 -5.51
CA ASP A 632 8.83 50.07 -5.74
C ASP A 632 9.21 50.12 -7.22
N ALA A 633 8.84 49.10 -8.02
CA ALA A 633 9.17 49.02 -9.42
C ALA A 633 8.13 48.25 -10.23
N THR A 634 8.09 48.50 -11.53
CA THR A 634 7.30 47.72 -12.51
C THR A 634 8.17 47.31 -13.66
N VAL A 635 7.96 46.10 -14.17
CA VAL A 635 8.65 45.61 -15.37
C VAL A 635 7.69 44.84 -16.26
N ASP A 636 7.73 45.09 -17.54
CA ASP A 636 6.95 44.38 -18.55
C ASP A 636 7.80 43.20 -19.08
N LEU A 637 7.33 41.96 -18.86
CA LEU A 637 8.04 40.75 -19.30
C LEU A 637 7.14 39.96 -20.26
N THR A 638 7.71 39.44 -21.32
CA THR A 638 7.02 38.61 -22.31
C THR A 638 7.19 37.15 -21.97
N VAL A 639 6.10 36.38 -21.99
CA VAL A 639 6.14 34.94 -21.80
C VAL A 639 6.70 34.26 -23.04
N MET A 640 7.91 33.71 -22.96
CA MET A 640 8.60 33.08 -24.08
C MET A 640 8.12 31.64 -24.33
N ALA A 641 8.00 30.87 -23.26
CA ALA A 641 7.59 29.48 -23.33
C ALA A 641 6.87 29.06 -22.03
N LYS A 642 6.07 28.02 -22.14
CA LYS A 642 5.54 27.29 -20.98
C LYS A 642 6.41 26.09 -20.70
N VAL A 643 6.87 25.94 -19.47
CA VAL A 643 7.73 24.85 -19.04
C VAL A 643 7.07 24.01 -17.96
N ARG A 644 7.34 22.71 -17.96
CA ARG A 644 6.87 21.82 -16.90
C ARG A 644 7.74 21.97 -15.66
N ILE A 645 7.12 22.24 -14.54
CA ILE A 645 7.76 22.12 -13.24
C ILE A 645 7.18 20.89 -12.54
N ASN A 646 8.06 20.00 -12.12
CA ASN A 646 7.70 18.86 -11.31
C ASN A 646 7.58 19.30 -9.83
N ASN A 647 7.08 18.44 -8.96
CA ASN A 647 7.11 18.72 -7.51
C ASN A 647 8.52 18.59 -6.92
N SER A 648 9.55 18.78 -7.75
CA SER A 648 10.94 18.67 -7.31
C SER A 648 11.36 19.94 -6.55
N VAL A 649 12.05 19.73 -5.45
CA VAL A 649 12.52 20.79 -4.55
C VAL A 649 13.57 21.71 -5.20
N ASP A 650 14.15 21.29 -6.33
CA ASP A 650 15.17 22.05 -7.07
C ASP A 650 14.61 23.15 -7.98
N THR A 651 13.30 23.17 -8.23
CA THR A 651 12.70 24.12 -9.18
C THR A 651 11.75 25.14 -8.57
N HIS A 652 11.24 24.90 -7.39
CA HIS A 652 10.33 25.85 -6.70
C HIS A 652 10.25 25.55 -5.22
N ARG A 653 9.97 26.58 -4.45
CA ARG A 653 9.92 26.50 -2.99
C ARG A 653 8.61 25.98 -2.44
N GLN A 654 7.50 26.31 -3.07
CA GLN A 654 6.16 25.95 -2.59
C GLN A 654 5.33 25.25 -3.67
N THR A 655 4.60 24.24 -3.28
CA THR A 655 3.57 23.62 -4.13
C THR A 655 2.33 24.51 -4.17
N GLY A 656 1.89 24.86 -5.36
CA GLY A 656 0.74 25.74 -5.58
C GLY A 656 1.13 27.22 -5.73
N GLY A 657 0.64 27.87 -6.72
CA GLY A 657 0.97 29.23 -7.08
C GLY A 657 1.39 29.35 -8.53
N THR A 658 1.47 30.57 -9.01
CA THR A 658 1.87 30.88 -10.37
C THR A 658 3.35 31.20 -10.38
N ASN A 659 4.16 30.39 -11.07
CA ASN A 659 5.61 30.47 -11.05
C ASN A 659 6.13 30.95 -12.39
N PHE A 660 7.08 31.88 -12.35
CA PHE A 660 7.80 32.40 -13.51
C PHE A 660 9.29 32.26 -13.28
N TYR A 661 10.06 32.04 -14.36
CA TYR A 661 11.51 31.84 -14.32
C TYR A 661 12.21 32.73 -15.33
N MET A 662 13.34 33.26 -14.92
CA MET A 662 14.24 34.01 -15.78
C MET A 662 15.71 33.79 -15.37
N PRO A 663 16.72 34.14 -16.20
CA PRO A 663 18.11 34.01 -15.78
C PRO A 663 18.42 34.79 -14.50
N THR A 664 19.22 34.21 -13.60
CA THR A 664 19.59 34.80 -12.30
C THR A 664 20.15 36.22 -12.45
N GLU A 665 20.95 36.46 -13.48
CA GLU A 665 21.54 37.77 -13.77
C GLU A 665 20.51 38.86 -14.07
N ASN A 666 19.36 38.49 -14.65
CA ASN A 666 18.28 39.41 -14.97
C ASN A 666 17.28 39.55 -13.79
N PHE A 667 17.20 38.53 -12.93
CA PHE A 667 16.35 38.53 -11.76
C PHE A 667 16.89 39.45 -10.65
N LYS A 668 18.19 39.28 -10.28
CA LYS A 668 18.80 39.99 -9.15
C LYS A 668 18.59 41.52 -9.19
N PRO A 669 18.70 42.21 -10.36
CA PRO A 669 18.47 43.64 -10.42
C PRO A 669 17.02 44.09 -10.21
N LEU A 670 16.05 43.18 -10.27
CA LEU A 670 14.63 43.49 -10.05
C LEU A 670 14.23 43.45 -8.58
N CYS A 671 15.09 42.90 -7.70
CA CYS A 671 14.85 42.71 -6.30
C CYS A 671 15.66 43.68 -5.44
N THR A 672 15.17 43.94 -4.22
CA THR A 672 15.90 44.69 -3.22
C THR A 672 16.90 43.78 -2.51
N ASP A 673 16.44 42.58 -2.13
CA ASP A 673 17.24 41.61 -1.42
C ASP A 673 17.01 40.19 -1.97
N PRO A 674 17.66 39.83 -3.09
CA PRO A 674 17.52 38.53 -3.71
C PRO A 674 18.30 37.47 -2.94
N HIS A 675 17.62 36.38 -2.54
CA HIS A 675 18.19 35.28 -1.78
C HIS A 675 18.41 34.05 -2.64
N VAL A 676 19.55 33.35 -2.46
CA VAL A 676 19.77 32.02 -3.03
C VAL A 676 19.01 31.02 -2.19
N VAL A 677 18.02 30.38 -2.79
CA VAL A 677 17.13 29.41 -2.14
C VAL A 677 17.82 28.08 -2.00
N ASN A 678 18.37 27.58 -3.09
CA ASN A 678 19.09 26.33 -3.14
C ASN A 678 20.16 26.34 -4.24
N PHE A 679 21.09 25.40 -4.11
CA PHE A 679 22.05 25.05 -5.15
C PHE A 679 21.91 23.58 -5.47
N SER A 680 21.53 23.27 -6.71
CA SER A 680 21.36 21.91 -7.19
C SER A 680 22.48 21.54 -8.14
N PHE A 681 23.02 20.33 -8.01
CA PHE A 681 24.19 19.94 -8.77
C PHE A 681 24.26 18.43 -9.05
N ASN A 682 25.07 18.07 -10.03
CA ASN A 682 25.44 16.71 -10.36
C ASN A 682 26.88 16.42 -9.98
N VAL A 683 27.18 15.16 -9.79
CA VAL A 683 28.53 14.66 -9.49
C VAL A 683 29.00 13.72 -10.58
N LYS A 684 30.32 13.60 -10.69
CA LYS A 684 30.96 12.67 -11.63
C LYS A 684 30.48 11.24 -11.34
N PRO A 685 30.18 10.44 -12.36
CA PRO A 685 29.66 9.09 -12.18
C PRO A 685 30.53 8.23 -11.23
N GLY A 686 29.89 7.66 -10.20
CA GLY A 686 30.56 6.84 -9.20
C GLY A 686 31.16 7.60 -8.02
N GLN A 687 30.97 8.92 -7.94
CA GLN A 687 31.44 9.76 -6.83
C GLN A 687 30.31 10.17 -5.88
N GLU A 688 29.11 9.63 -6.05
CA GLU A 688 27.91 9.99 -5.26
C GLU A 688 28.14 9.79 -3.76
N MET A 689 28.76 8.67 -3.38
CA MET A 689 29.04 8.34 -1.97
C MET A 689 30.11 9.26 -1.36
N ALA A 690 31.14 9.62 -2.14
CA ALA A 690 32.19 10.52 -1.67
C ALA A 690 31.63 11.92 -1.41
N MET A 691 30.77 12.42 -2.30
CA MET A 691 30.07 13.68 -2.11
C MET A 691 29.12 13.62 -0.90
N GLU A 692 28.38 12.54 -0.71
CA GLU A 692 27.48 12.38 0.43
C GLU A 692 28.24 12.40 1.77
N ASP A 693 29.41 11.74 1.85
CA ASP A 693 30.28 11.77 3.01
C ASP A 693 30.84 13.21 3.26
N PHE A 694 31.21 13.92 2.19
CA PHE A 694 31.65 15.30 2.28
C PHE A 694 30.54 16.22 2.81
N LEU A 695 29.34 16.16 2.23
CA LEU A 695 28.19 16.98 2.62
C LEU A 695 27.79 16.70 4.07
N THR A 696 27.73 15.41 4.47
CA THR A 696 27.46 15.02 5.86
C THR A 696 28.46 15.66 6.79
N SER A 697 29.77 15.50 6.51
CA SER A 697 30.82 16.06 7.33
C SER A 697 30.77 17.58 7.41
N TYR A 698 30.49 18.25 6.30
CA TYR A 698 30.39 19.70 6.22
C TYR A 698 29.23 20.25 7.05
N THR A 699 28.04 19.68 6.84
CA THR A 699 26.80 20.11 7.50
C THR A 699 26.69 19.67 8.97
N GLU A 700 27.50 18.73 9.43
CA GLU A 700 27.57 18.35 10.86
C GLU A 700 28.63 19.15 11.63
N ASN A 701 29.77 19.48 11.00
CA ASN A 701 30.93 19.97 11.73
C ASN A 701 31.35 21.40 11.38
N ILE A 702 30.99 21.93 10.19
CA ILE A 702 31.45 23.23 9.71
C ILE A 702 30.30 24.25 9.74
N GLU A 703 29.20 23.96 9.08
CA GLU A 703 28.01 24.82 9.04
C GLU A 703 26.74 24.02 9.40
N PRO A 704 26.42 23.82 10.68
CA PRO A 704 25.24 23.04 11.11
C PRO A 704 23.90 23.59 10.63
N GLY A 705 23.81 24.90 10.35
CA GLY A 705 22.62 25.54 9.78
C GLY A 705 22.36 25.20 8.32
N MET A 706 23.29 24.49 7.64
CA MET A 706 23.14 24.00 6.28
C MET A 706 22.72 22.53 6.26
N ASP A 707 22.01 22.14 5.20
CA ASP A 707 21.57 20.75 5.02
C ASP A 707 21.56 20.38 3.53
N TYR A 708 21.34 19.10 3.23
CA TYR A 708 21.30 18.61 1.87
C TYR A 708 20.30 17.47 1.72
N GLU A 709 19.81 17.28 0.50
CA GLU A 709 19.11 16.07 0.08
C GLU A 709 19.84 15.45 -1.13
N SER A 710 19.84 14.14 -1.17
CA SER A 710 20.44 13.37 -2.26
C SER A 710 19.38 12.54 -2.99
N LYS A 711 19.67 12.21 -4.23
CA LYS A 711 18.88 11.26 -5.00
C LYS A 711 18.74 9.92 -4.28
N GLN A 712 19.76 9.53 -3.50
CA GLN A 712 19.75 8.28 -2.71
C GLN A 712 18.70 8.29 -1.61
N THR A 713 18.37 9.44 -1.02
CA THR A 713 17.29 9.60 -0.03
C THR A 713 15.95 9.13 -0.61
N TYR A 714 15.65 9.55 -1.84
CA TYR A 714 14.42 9.16 -2.54
C TYR A 714 14.46 7.73 -3.06
N VAL A 715 15.64 7.23 -3.47
CA VAL A 715 15.85 5.82 -3.80
C VAL A 715 15.53 4.92 -2.60
N ASN A 716 15.99 5.27 -1.40
CA ASN A 716 15.71 4.54 -0.17
C ASN A 716 14.20 4.55 0.13
N SER A 717 13.56 5.72 0.04
CA SER A 717 12.11 5.85 0.23
C SER A 717 11.30 5.01 -0.75
N PHE A 718 11.73 4.94 -2.02
CA PHE A 718 11.13 4.07 -3.04
C PHE A 718 11.28 2.59 -2.69
N HIS A 719 12.45 2.17 -2.26
CA HIS A 719 12.69 0.78 -1.85
C HIS A 719 11.84 0.39 -0.65
N ASP A 720 11.65 1.28 0.30
CA ASP A 720 10.78 1.07 1.45
C ASP A 720 9.33 0.86 1.02
N LEU A 721 8.80 1.71 0.16
CA LEU A 721 7.44 1.58 -0.37
C LEU A 721 7.21 0.28 -1.16
N THR A 722 8.17 -0.09 -2.01
CA THR A 722 8.00 -1.21 -2.95
C THR A 722 8.33 -2.56 -2.32
N SER A 723 9.30 -2.63 -1.40
CA SER A 723 9.75 -3.88 -0.75
C SER A 723 8.61 -4.61 -0.04
N LEU A 724 7.72 -3.89 0.62
CA LEU A 724 6.54 -4.43 1.30
C LEU A 724 5.60 -5.13 0.31
N ILE A 725 5.27 -4.48 -0.81
CA ILE A 725 4.37 -5.03 -1.84
C ILE A 725 4.99 -6.28 -2.49
N ILE A 726 6.29 -6.19 -2.81
CA ILE A 726 7.05 -7.29 -3.43
C ILE A 726 7.06 -8.51 -2.50
N THR A 727 7.32 -8.32 -1.22
CA THR A 727 7.52 -9.43 -0.28
C THR A 727 6.19 -10.09 0.08
N ILE A 728 5.11 -9.33 0.27
CA ILE A 728 3.75 -9.90 0.45
C ILE A 728 3.36 -10.70 -0.79
N GLY A 729 3.58 -10.13 -1.96
CA GLY A 729 3.29 -10.80 -3.22
C GLY A 729 4.06 -12.11 -3.39
N ALA A 730 5.35 -12.13 -3.05
CA ALA A 730 6.19 -13.34 -3.07
C ALA A 730 5.67 -14.41 -2.09
N ALA A 731 5.34 -14.03 -0.85
CA ALA A 731 4.79 -14.95 0.14
C ALA A 731 3.47 -15.59 -0.32
N LEU A 732 2.55 -14.79 -0.83
CA LEU A 732 1.28 -15.29 -1.41
C LEU A 732 1.53 -16.21 -2.59
N SER A 733 2.46 -15.89 -3.47
CA SER A 733 2.82 -16.70 -4.63
C SER A 733 3.36 -18.07 -4.24
N VAL A 734 4.19 -18.16 -3.19
CA VAL A 734 4.68 -19.43 -2.65
C VAL A 734 3.53 -20.28 -2.10
N ILE A 735 2.63 -19.69 -1.32
CA ILE A 735 1.46 -20.41 -0.77
C ILE A 735 0.59 -20.96 -1.90
N ILE A 736 0.27 -20.14 -2.90
CA ILE A 736 -0.56 -20.53 -4.05
C ILE A 736 0.16 -21.60 -4.89
N GLY A 737 1.47 -21.51 -5.04
CA GLY A 737 2.30 -22.53 -5.71
C GLY A 737 2.24 -23.89 -5.01
N LEU A 738 2.39 -23.93 -3.69
CA LEU A 738 2.26 -25.13 -2.87
C LEU A 738 0.87 -25.77 -2.99
N ILE A 739 -0.15 -24.95 -3.07
CA ILE A 739 -1.54 -25.39 -3.31
C ILE A 739 -1.67 -26.05 -4.69
N GLY A 740 -1.10 -25.45 -5.73
CA GLY A 740 -1.10 -26.01 -7.08
C GLY A 740 -0.43 -27.39 -7.15
N ILE A 741 0.75 -27.52 -6.54
CA ILE A 741 1.49 -28.79 -6.44
C ILE A 741 0.68 -29.84 -5.66
N THR A 742 0.11 -29.47 -4.52
CA THR A 742 -0.71 -30.39 -3.69
C THR A 742 -1.93 -30.89 -4.47
N ASN A 743 -2.57 -30.04 -5.26
CA ASN A 743 -3.69 -30.42 -6.09
C ASN A 743 -3.27 -31.38 -7.22
N PHE A 744 -2.11 -31.16 -7.84
CA PHE A 744 -1.54 -32.09 -8.81
C PHE A 744 -1.22 -33.46 -8.18
N ILE A 745 -0.52 -33.48 -7.03
CA ILE A 745 -0.20 -34.72 -6.29
C ILE A 745 -1.48 -35.52 -6.01
N ASN A 746 -2.49 -34.86 -5.50
CA ASN A 746 -3.76 -35.49 -5.16
C ASN A 746 -4.48 -36.05 -6.42
N SER A 747 -4.50 -35.31 -7.50
CA SER A 747 -5.08 -35.73 -8.76
C SER A 747 -4.35 -36.94 -9.35
N MET A 748 -3.02 -36.98 -9.33
CA MET A 748 -2.23 -38.09 -9.83
C MET A 748 -2.35 -39.33 -8.92
N LEU A 749 -2.31 -39.14 -7.59
CA LEU A 749 -2.53 -40.21 -6.62
C LEU A 749 -3.84 -40.92 -6.89
N THR A 750 -4.89 -40.16 -7.13
CA THR A 750 -6.21 -40.71 -7.43
C THR A 750 -6.24 -41.40 -8.78
N SER A 751 -5.66 -40.80 -9.83
CA SER A 751 -5.57 -41.46 -11.14
C SER A 751 -4.93 -42.83 -11.06
N ILE A 752 -3.88 -42.92 -10.27
CA ILE A 752 -3.14 -44.16 -10.09
C ILE A 752 -3.93 -45.18 -9.24
N ILE A 753 -4.59 -44.74 -8.16
CA ILE A 753 -5.37 -45.64 -7.30
C ILE A 753 -6.63 -46.16 -8.01
N THR A 754 -7.38 -45.31 -8.70
CA THR A 754 -8.62 -45.75 -9.40
C THR A 754 -8.34 -46.67 -10.58
N ARG A 755 -7.18 -46.57 -11.19
CA ARG A 755 -6.75 -47.40 -12.32
C ARG A 755 -5.87 -48.58 -11.93
N LYS A 756 -5.78 -48.92 -10.63
CA LYS A 756 -4.94 -50.03 -10.11
C LYS A 756 -5.24 -51.36 -10.80
N LYS A 757 -6.52 -51.67 -11.05
CA LYS A 757 -6.97 -52.88 -11.76
C LYS A 757 -6.59 -52.86 -13.27
N GLU A 758 -6.78 -51.72 -13.95
CA GLU A 758 -6.37 -51.50 -15.34
C GLU A 758 -4.87 -51.73 -15.50
N PHE A 759 -4.05 -51.17 -14.58
CA PHE A 759 -2.60 -51.40 -14.60
C PHE A 759 -2.22 -52.86 -14.35
N ALA A 760 -2.91 -53.56 -13.46
CA ALA A 760 -2.70 -54.98 -13.26
C ALA A 760 -3.05 -55.82 -14.50
N MET A 761 -4.17 -55.48 -15.19
CA MET A 761 -4.54 -56.09 -16.44
C MET A 761 -3.48 -55.87 -17.55
N LEU A 762 -3.02 -54.63 -17.73
CA LEU A 762 -2.00 -54.27 -18.69
C LEU A 762 -0.68 -55.02 -18.43
N GLN A 763 -0.31 -55.19 -17.18
CA GLN A 763 0.85 -55.98 -16.79
C GLN A 763 0.67 -57.50 -17.03
N SER A 764 -0.55 -58.00 -16.85
CA SER A 764 -0.90 -59.39 -17.15
C SER A 764 -0.85 -59.72 -18.68
N ILE A 765 -1.06 -58.71 -19.51
CA ILE A 765 -0.95 -58.83 -20.98
C ILE A 765 0.50 -58.63 -21.47
N GLY A 766 1.45 -58.33 -20.56
CA GLY A 766 2.87 -58.25 -20.87
C GLY A 766 3.48 -56.86 -20.80
N MET A 767 2.76 -55.82 -20.35
CA MET A 767 3.34 -54.48 -20.14
C MET A 767 4.33 -54.52 -18.96
N THR A 768 5.57 -54.06 -19.17
CA THR A 768 6.58 -54.02 -18.13
C THR A 768 6.32 -52.86 -17.15
N GLY A 769 6.85 -53.01 -15.92
CA GLY A 769 6.78 -51.93 -14.92
C GLY A 769 7.46 -50.63 -15.36
N LYS A 770 8.51 -50.74 -16.19
CA LYS A 770 9.22 -49.57 -16.79
C LYS A 770 8.31 -48.85 -17.80
N GLN A 771 7.60 -49.60 -18.65
CA GLN A 771 6.66 -49.04 -19.63
C GLN A 771 5.48 -48.33 -18.95
N LEU A 772 4.93 -48.92 -17.88
CA LEU A 772 3.84 -48.32 -17.12
C LEU A 772 4.30 -47.05 -16.40
N LYS A 773 5.49 -47.06 -15.83
CA LYS A 773 6.08 -45.83 -15.24
C LYS A 773 6.27 -44.75 -16.29
N SER A 774 6.78 -45.08 -17.48
CA SER A 774 6.95 -44.17 -18.60
C SER A 774 5.58 -43.59 -19.09
N MET A 775 4.56 -44.41 -19.13
CA MET A 775 3.19 -43.95 -19.48
C MET A 775 2.66 -42.91 -18.49
N LEU A 776 2.83 -43.14 -17.18
CA LEU A 776 2.41 -42.20 -16.15
C LEU A 776 3.24 -40.90 -16.16
N ALA A 777 4.54 -41.00 -16.47
CA ALA A 777 5.38 -39.83 -16.67
C ALA A 777 4.94 -38.99 -17.89
N CYS A 778 4.58 -39.66 -19.01
CA CYS A 778 4.00 -38.99 -20.18
C CYS A 778 2.65 -38.31 -19.87
N GLU A 779 1.79 -38.96 -19.05
CA GLU A 779 0.54 -38.34 -18.58
C GLU A 779 0.84 -37.04 -17.78
N GLY A 780 1.82 -37.09 -16.86
CA GLY A 780 2.30 -35.91 -16.14
C GLY A 780 2.82 -34.82 -17.05
N LEU A 781 3.62 -35.19 -18.05
CA LEU A 781 4.16 -34.24 -19.04
C LEU A 781 3.07 -33.52 -19.83
N TYR A 782 2.02 -34.26 -20.25
CA TYR A 782 0.88 -33.62 -20.94
C TYR A 782 0.11 -32.65 -20.04
N TYR A 783 -0.03 -32.95 -18.74
CA TYR A 783 -0.57 -31.97 -17.79
C TYR A 783 0.30 -30.71 -17.72
N ALA A 784 1.63 -30.88 -17.65
CA ALA A 784 2.54 -29.75 -17.65
C ALA A 784 2.46 -28.90 -18.91
N ILE A 785 2.51 -29.53 -20.09
CA ILE A 785 2.39 -28.83 -21.40
C ILE A 785 1.07 -28.08 -21.49
N GLY A 786 -0.04 -28.74 -21.15
CA GLY A 786 -1.36 -28.09 -21.13
C GLY A 786 -1.43 -26.89 -20.16
N THR A 787 -0.80 -27.01 -18.99
CA THR A 787 -0.70 -25.94 -18.00
C THR A 787 0.18 -24.80 -18.49
N ILE A 788 1.35 -25.08 -19.09
CA ILE A 788 2.27 -24.09 -19.67
C ILE A 788 1.57 -23.26 -20.74
N LEU A 789 0.92 -23.93 -21.72
CA LEU A 789 0.20 -23.23 -22.78
C LEU A 789 -0.97 -22.38 -22.24
N ALA A 790 -1.73 -22.95 -21.31
CA ALA A 790 -2.86 -22.23 -20.71
C ALA A 790 -2.39 -21.07 -19.82
N SER A 791 -1.32 -21.26 -19.03
CA SER A 791 -0.80 -20.19 -18.17
C SER A 791 -0.14 -19.06 -18.97
N ALA A 792 0.55 -19.36 -20.06
CA ALA A 792 1.07 -18.35 -20.96
C ALA A 792 -0.06 -17.52 -21.58
N PHE A 793 -1.12 -18.16 -22.08
CA PHE A 793 -2.25 -17.47 -22.70
C PHE A 793 -3.06 -16.64 -21.69
N PHE A 794 -3.55 -17.29 -20.64
CA PHE A 794 -4.38 -16.60 -19.64
C PHE A 794 -3.59 -15.64 -18.77
N GLY A 795 -2.30 -15.93 -18.48
CA GLY A 795 -1.42 -15.05 -17.74
C GLY A 795 -1.16 -13.73 -18.47
N THR A 796 -0.95 -13.80 -19.80
CA THR A 796 -0.81 -12.59 -20.62
C THR A 796 -2.09 -11.74 -20.60
N ILE A 797 -3.25 -12.35 -20.83
CA ILE A 797 -4.54 -11.64 -20.81
C ILE A 797 -4.80 -11.01 -19.44
N PHE A 798 -4.58 -11.77 -18.39
CA PHE A 798 -4.82 -11.29 -17.02
C PHE A 798 -3.87 -10.14 -16.66
N SER A 799 -2.61 -10.23 -17.05
CA SER A 799 -1.62 -9.17 -16.86
C SER A 799 -2.02 -7.89 -17.62
N LEU A 800 -2.43 -8.01 -18.89
CA LEU A 800 -2.87 -6.86 -19.70
C LEU A 800 -4.13 -6.18 -19.13
N ILE A 801 -5.04 -6.91 -18.51
CA ILE A 801 -6.29 -6.33 -17.99
C ILE A 801 -6.07 -5.77 -16.57
N ILE A 802 -5.51 -6.58 -15.68
CA ILE A 802 -5.44 -6.23 -14.25
C ILE A 802 -4.20 -5.40 -13.93
N VAL A 803 -3.00 -5.83 -14.37
CA VAL A 803 -1.77 -5.13 -14.00
C VAL A 803 -1.67 -3.79 -14.74
N GLN A 804 -2.04 -3.75 -16.02
CA GLN A 804 -2.05 -2.48 -16.76
C GLN A 804 -3.12 -1.51 -16.22
N GLY A 805 -4.27 -2.03 -15.74
CA GLY A 805 -5.28 -1.20 -15.09
C GLY A 805 -4.80 -0.62 -13.76
N ILE A 806 -4.04 -1.39 -12.97
CA ILE A 806 -3.39 -0.89 -11.74
C ILE A 806 -2.32 0.14 -12.11
N ALA A 807 -1.55 -0.09 -13.17
CA ALA A 807 -0.54 0.84 -13.68
C ALA A 807 -1.08 2.25 -13.91
N ASN A 808 -2.29 2.36 -14.42
CA ASN A 808 -2.94 3.66 -14.66
C ASN A 808 -3.38 4.38 -13.37
N SER A 809 -3.32 3.71 -12.22
CA SER A 809 -3.70 4.28 -10.91
C SER A 809 -2.50 4.61 -10.04
N ILE A 810 -1.30 4.21 -10.43
CA ILE A 810 -0.05 4.44 -9.68
C ILE A 810 0.92 5.18 -10.59
N TRP A 811 1.20 6.44 -10.31
CA TRP A 811 1.97 7.32 -11.18
C TRP A 811 3.43 6.85 -11.41
N PHE A 812 4.07 6.24 -10.42
CA PHE A 812 5.43 5.68 -10.52
C PHE A 812 5.43 4.21 -10.97
N PHE A 813 4.42 3.79 -11.72
CA PHE A 813 4.33 2.47 -12.27
C PHE A 813 4.43 2.51 -13.79
N THR A 814 5.27 1.66 -14.37
CA THR A 814 5.37 1.44 -15.81
C THR A 814 5.05 -0.01 -16.11
N TYR A 815 3.94 -0.24 -16.85
CA TYR A 815 3.60 -1.59 -17.22
C TYR A 815 4.69 -2.21 -18.10
N ARG A 816 5.33 -3.28 -17.59
CA ARG A 816 6.29 -4.11 -18.33
C ARG A 816 5.87 -5.58 -18.18
N PHE A 817 5.49 -6.22 -19.28
CA PHE A 817 5.16 -7.65 -19.22
C PHE A 817 6.42 -8.48 -18.97
N VAL A 818 6.40 -9.24 -17.89
CA VAL A 818 7.56 -10.04 -17.44
C VAL A 818 7.26 -11.52 -17.66
N ILE A 819 8.03 -12.17 -18.55
CA ILE A 819 7.87 -13.60 -18.90
C ILE A 819 8.89 -14.49 -18.15
N TRP A 820 10.02 -13.96 -17.74
CA TRP A 820 11.12 -14.74 -17.16
C TRP A 820 10.73 -15.56 -15.90
N PRO A 821 9.82 -15.11 -15.00
CA PRO A 821 9.41 -15.93 -13.85
C PRO A 821 8.70 -17.21 -14.28
N MET A 822 7.92 -17.13 -15.36
CA MET A 822 7.31 -18.32 -15.95
C MET A 822 8.37 -19.27 -16.51
N LEU A 823 9.38 -18.76 -17.20
CA LEU A 823 10.47 -19.58 -17.75
C LEU A 823 11.26 -20.31 -16.67
N VAL A 824 11.44 -19.72 -15.49
CA VAL A 824 12.08 -20.35 -14.33
C VAL A 824 11.21 -21.45 -13.71
N ILE A 825 9.89 -21.22 -13.62
CA ILE A 825 8.97 -22.18 -13.00
C ILE A 825 8.64 -23.36 -13.93
N TYR A 826 8.63 -23.20 -15.24
CA TYR A 826 8.27 -24.27 -16.16
C TYR A 826 9.17 -25.52 -16.06
N PRO A 827 10.51 -25.44 -15.98
CA PRO A 827 11.36 -26.59 -15.70
C PRO A 827 11.04 -27.28 -14.38
N PHE A 828 10.78 -26.51 -13.32
CA PHE A 828 10.38 -27.04 -12.03
C PHE A 828 9.03 -27.77 -12.12
N LEU A 829 8.04 -27.19 -12.81
CA LEU A 829 6.76 -27.83 -13.08
C LEU A 829 6.91 -29.15 -13.85
N LEU A 830 7.74 -29.16 -14.90
CA LEU A 830 8.05 -30.36 -15.67
C LEU A 830 8.69 -31.45 -14.77
N ALA A 831 9.65 -31.09 -13.94
CA ALA A 831 10.27 -32.01 -13.00
C ALA A 831 9.26 -32.62 -12.03
N VAL A 832 8.44 -31.78 -11.39
CA VAL A 832 7.38 -32.19 -10.46
C VAL A 832 6.38 -33.15 -11.12
N THR A 833 5.93 -32.83 -12.34
CA THR A 833 4.95 -33.65 -13.06
C THR A 833 5.48 -34.99 -13.57
N ILE A 834 6.79 -35.18 -13.68
CA ILE A 834 7.46 -36.44 -14.01
C ILE A 834 7.79 -37.25 -12.75
N ILE A 835 8.32 -36.58 -11.73
CA ILE A 835 8.82 -37.23 -10.50
C ILE A 835 7.67 -37.78 -9.65
N ILE A 836 6.61 -37.00 -9.44
CA ILE A 836 5.50 -37.37 -8.56
C ILE A 836 4.78 -38.64 -9.03
N PRO A 837 4.35 -38.81 -10.29
CA PRO A 837 3.76 -40.04 -10.76
C PRO A 837 4.68 -41.25 -10.58
N SER A 838 6.00 -41.05 -10.77
CA SER A 838 7.01 -42.07 -10.61
C SER A 838 7.13 -42.58 -9.15
N ILE A 839 7.06 -41.64 -8.19
CA ILE A 839 7.10 -41.97 -6.74
C ILE A 839 5.79 -42.68 -6.32
N LEU A 840 4.66 -42.17 -6.76
CA LEU A 840 3.35 -42.74 -6.43
C LEU A 840 3.18 -44.15 -6.99
N TYR A 841 3.66 -44.38 -8.23
CA TYR A 841 3.68 -45.73 -8.82
C TYR A 841 4.53 -46.71 -8.01
N ARG A 842 5.71 -46.31 -7.54
CA ARG A 842 6.56 -47.19 -6.70
C ARG A 842 5.84 -47.66 -5.44
N LYS A 843 5.00 -46.85 -4.81
CA LYS A 843 4.20 -47.27 -3.64
C LYS A 843 3.18 -48.35 -3.98
N ILE A 844 2.54 -48.29 -5.15
CA ILE A 844 1.50 -49.23 -5.58
C ILE A 844 2.14 -50.51 -6.13
N ALA A 845 3.33 -50.40 -6.76
CA ALA A 845 4.05 -51.53 -7.31
C ALA A 845 4.58 -52.51 -6.23
N LYS A 846 4.57 -52.14 -4.95
CA LYS A 846 4.95 -53.07 -3.83
C LYS A 846 3.95 -54.20 -3.62
N THR A 847 2.68 -54.09 -4.10
CA THR A 847 1.66 -55.14 -4.05
C THR A 847 1.76 -56.03 -5.31
N SER A 848 1.58 -57.37 -5.16
CA SER A 848 1.64 -58.31 -6.29
C SER A 848 0.51 -58.01 -7.31
N ILE A 849 0.72 -58.46 -8.57
CA ILE A 849 -0.27 -58.27 -9.65
C ILE A 849 -1.56 -59.00 -9.29
N ILE A 850 -1.45 -60.22 -8.72
CA ILE A 850 -2.58 -61.06 -8.31
C ILE A 850 -3.36 -60.36 -7.19
N GLU A 851 -2.70 -59.86 -6.21
CA GLU A 851 -3.31 -59.11 -5.10
C GLU A 851 -4.06 -57.86 -5.57
N ARG A 852 -3.48 -57.14 -6.55
CA ARG A 852 -4.10 -55.97 -7.15
C ARG A 852 -5.35 -56.33 -7.97
N LEU A 853 -5.42 -57.49 -8.57
CA LEU A 853 -6.60 -57.98 -9.25
C LEU A 853 -7.67 -58.46 -8.24
N ARG A 854 -7.28 -59.07 -7.11
CA ARG A 854 -8.17 -59.66 -6.11
C ARG A 854 -8.77 -58.62 -5.12
N THR A 855 -8.02 -57.61 -4.70
CA THR A 855 -8.46 -56.59 -3.73
C THR A 855 -9.53 -55.65 -4.26
N SER A 856 -9.99 -55.80 -5.48
CA SER A 856 -11.09 -55.04 -6.10
C SER A 856 -12.33 -55.90 -6.43
N ALA A 857 -12.41 -57.15 -6.02
CA ALA A 857 -13.62 -57.97 -5.92
C ALA A 857 -14.16 -57.89 -4.50
#